data_d7894aa86f82a58ad6d000ebd514604e
#
_entry.id   d7894aa86f82a58ad6d000ebd514604e
#
_cell.length_a   1.000
_cell.length_b   1.000
_cell.length_c   1.000
_cell.angle_alpha   90.00
_cell.angle_beta   90.00
_cell.angle_gamma   90.00
#
_symmetry.space_group_name_H-M   'P 1'
#
loop_
_entity.id
_entity.type
_entity.pdbx_description
1 polymer ?
#
loop_
_entity_poly.entity_id
_entity_poly.type
_entity_poly.pdbx_seq_one_letter_code
_entity_poly.pdbx_strand_id
1 'polypeptide(L)'
;MDVSVSSRAQSSATSSSSSVLPSDSASQFASTLSEPEASSTEHTVKRRKLRAIATWDHFRGAQGDEPRAISGNLLHYCKRCRNPSWSTHISSNARYHLKKAHHIFVREDSSSQNKRQLAIENAFARTTARQLQQVREHERNTLRSVINVDAFREAQMLLSAHRHLPLNFVTWPEYQALLTAVNPAVQEFLTDSGNTVAADLDRAYDAHQQSVKKWLEHARSLVHIAMDVWSSPQRKAYVAVHAQWVDEAYKPRKALLGLPNLRRSHAGAAMTPHLMEIIRKYHLAPRIGYFTGDNDAKNDTCLRQLAVGLSQEYGLTFDPVSSRTRCAGHIINLSLQAFLFATSEDALQAAIEQAQDEANDVTVSDALHDRIQSNTCQKSHGRRNRRNDTAGWRSIGPMGKLHNIAVFIRNSTVRNDAWDDIAGKALGIDNITRWNSWFKLLDAAISQEGPLSIFLNQYHEELEDDILTHDDWQVLKMTHEFLQPFYQATLEQQMEWASIDQVLENMDILFLQFENAKVKYVNNARMVNSVHMGWWVLSKYYEESDKNPIYATALLLHPEKRRRYLDRHWAEEWRQTAIAGARRHWAKYKDRPLSSDSAARLSNERREVTPYERIKQSMSVLDEPGDEDEFEKFVNSPPRHMTTNTPLEWWCREEQRIEYPRLHQMAIDILSVPAMSDDPERVFSCARRTISWDRARLSTDTIEKLQCLSNWVKNDLIRKLYVAIDDEIMVVAGDDDDIPDPSLLY
;
A
#
# COMPACT_ATOMS: atom_id res chain seq x y z
N MET A 1 47.74 -2.16 30.51
CA MET A 1 48.47 -3.46 30.58
C MET A 1 47.79 -4.31 29.53
N ASP A 2 48.22 -4.22 28.28
CA ASP A 2 49.29 -5.08 27.69
C ASP A 2 48.90 -6.56 27.81
N VAL A 3 48.85 -7.39 26.81
CA VAL A 3 49.61 -7.57 25.59
C VAL A 3 48.89 -8.66 24.80
N SER A 4 48.59 -8.49 23.54
CA SER A 4 49.21 -9.08 22.32
C SER A 4 49.10 -10.63 22.20
N VAL A 5 48.84 -11.13 21.11
CA VAL A 5 49.52 -11.42 19.84
C VAL A 5 49.15 -12.81 19.31
N SER A 6 48.68 -12.86 18.09
CA SER A 6 49.23 -13.61 16.94
C SER A 6 49.17 -15.14 16.93
N SER A 7 48.67 -15.78 15.90
CA SER A 7 49.30 -16.21 14.62
C SER A 7 48.49 -17.33 13.98
N ARG A 8 48.20 -17.25 12.70
CA ARG A 8 48.82 -17.88 11.53
C ARG A 8 48.90 -19.41 11.49
N ALA A 9 48.28 -19.97 10.49
CA ALA A 9 48.78 -20.93 9.48
C ALA A 9 47.62 -21.43 8.65
N GLN A 10 47.49 -21.24 7.40
CA GLN A 10 48.16 -21.75 6.19
C GLN A 10 48.01 -23.26 5.96
N SER A 11 47.61 -23.48 4.77
CA SER A 11 47.87 -24.54 3.75
C SER A 11 46.81 -25.63 3.73
N SER A 12 46.43 -26.22 2.61
CA SER A 12 46.85 -26.27 1.20
C SER A 12 45.78 -27.01 0.42
N ALA A 13 45.39 -26.55 -0.70
CA ALA A 13 45.56 -27.06 -2.06
C ALA A 13 45.44 -28.59 -2.30
N THR A 14 44.57 -28.96 -3.24
CA THR A 14 44.72 -29.80 -4.44
C THR A 14 43.39 -29.88 -5.14
N SER A 15 43.16 -29.34 -6.32
CA SER A 15 43.47 -29.75 -7.71
C SER A 15 42.76 -31.00 -8.17
N SER A 16 41.92 -30.84 -9.19
CA SER A 16 42.00 -31.41 -10.55
C SER A 16 40.68 -31.27 -11.26
N SER A 17 40.67 -30.52 -12.29
CA SER A 17 40.75 -30.82 -13.75
C SER A 17 39.42 -31.32 -14.31
N SER A 18 38.86 -30.60 -15.19
CA SER A 18 39.00 -30.26 -16.61
C SER A 18 37.97 -30.96 -17.47
N SER A 19 37.33 -30.21 -18.31
CA SER A 19 37.34 -30.17 -19.79
C SER A 19 36.28 -29.23 -20.27
N VAL A 20 36.52 -28.08 -20.79
CA VAL A 20 36.99 -27.58 -22.07
C VAL A 20 36.14 -28.04 -23.27
N LEU A 21 35.31 -27.15 -23.67
CA LEU A 21 35.02 -26.35 -24.87
C LEU A 21 35.22 -26.94 -26.27
N PRO A 22 34.85 -26.28 -27.38
CA PRO A 22 34.88 -24.82 -27.64
C PRO A 22 33.68 -24.21 -28.39
N SER A 23 33.68 -22.91 -28.37
CA SER A 23 32.92 -21.97 -29.20
C SER A 23 33.68 -21.56 -30.45
N ASP A 24 33.01 -21.25 -31.55
CA ASP A 24 33.53 -20.47 -32.68
C ASP A 24 32.54 -19.34 -33.01
N SER A 25 32.86 -18.25 -32.86
CA SER A 25 33.53 -17.06 -33.40
C SER A 25 32.97 -16.56 -34.72
N ALA A 26 32.46 -15.35 -34.63
CA ALA A 26 32.08 -14.47 -35.72
C ALA A 26 33.30 -13.94 -36.48
N SER A 27 33.20 -13.75 -37.76
CA SER A 27 34.13 -12.97 -38.54
C SER A 27 33.47 -11.82 -39.27
N GLN A 28 34.07 -10.68 -39.09
CA GLN A 28 33.83 -9.41 -39.75
C GLN A 28 34.33 -9.46 -41.19
N PHE A 29 33.64 -8.75 -42.06
CA PHE A 29 34.16 -8.34 -43.38
C PHE A 29 34.30 -6.83 -43.44
N ALA A 30 35.51 -6.44 -43.80
CA ALA A 30 35.79 -5.11 -44.31
C ALA A 30 36.37 -5.19 -45.74
N SER A 31 35.88 -4.32 -46.56
CA SER A 31 36.28 -4.05 -47.93
C SER A 31 37.67 -3.50 -48.09
N THR A 32 38.31 -3.76 -49.24
CA THR A 32 38.94 -2.67 -50.05
C THR A 32 39.37 -3.14 -51.43
N LEU A 33 39.24 -2.21 -52.33
CA LEU A 33 39.64 -2.16 -53.75
C LEU A 33 41.14 -2.23 -53.99
N SER A 34 41.55 -2.79 -55.14
CA SER A 34 42.33 -2.10 -56.18
C SER A 34 42.87 -3.07 -57.23
N GLU A 35 42.66 -2.71 -58.50
CA GLU A 35 43.43 -3.13 -59.67
C GLU A 35 44.81 -2.45 -59.64
N PRO A 36 45.83 -2.74 -60.53
CA PRO A 36 45.73 -3.08 -61.95
C PRO A 36 46.82 -3.98 -62.57
N GLU A 37 46.55 -4.33 -63.89
CA GLU A 37 47.43 -4.52 -65.02
C GLU A 37 48.73 -5.43 -64.95
N ALA A 38 48.88 -6.34 -65.92
CA ALA A 38 49.57 -6.28 -67.17
C ALA A 38 49.74 -7.64 -67.87
N SER A 39 49.32 -7.63 -69.11
CA SER A 39 49.79 -8.32 -70.30
C SER A 39 50.72 -9.54 -70.24
N SER A 40 50.25 -10.65 -70.87
CA SER A 40 51.06 -11.39 -71.87
C SER A 40 50.12 -12.24 -72.78
N THR A 41 50.29 -12.06 -74.04
CA THR A 41 49.65 -12.77 -75.17
C THR A 41 50.10 -14.22 -75.22
N GLU A 42 49.19 -15.16 -75.05
CA GLU A 42 49.32 -16.50 -75.58
C GLU A 42 47.97 -16.95 -76.19
N HIS A 43 48.08 -17.38 -77.48
CA HIS A 43 46.98 -17.93 -78.25
C HIS A 43 46.38 -19.17 -77.59
N THR A 44 45.33 -19.02 -76.83
CA THR A 44 44.54 -20.11 -76.32
C THR A 44 43.37 -20.35 -77.24
N VAL A 45 43.40 -21.48 -77.91
CA VAL A 45 42.30 -22.05 -78.68
C VAL A 45 41.08 -22.06 -77.78
N LYS A 46 40.03 -21.28 -78.13
CA LYS A 46 38.74 -21.24 -77.42
C LYS A 46 38.15 -22.65 -77.45
N ARG A 47 38.29 -23.37 -76.30
CA ARG A 47 37.49 -24.56 -76.07
C ARG A 47 36.02 -24.18 -76.04
N ARG A 48 35.28 -24.57 -77.13
CA ARG A 48 33.83 -24.47 -77.18
C ARG A 48 33.31 -25.24 -75.92
N LYS A 49 32.61 -24.56 -74.99
CA LYS A 49 31.92 -25.22 -73.93
C LYS A 49 30.95 -26.23 -74.53
N LEU A 50 31.21 -27.49 -74.26
CA LEU A 50 30.34 -28.60 -74.67
C LEU A 50 28.93 -28.30 -74.06
N ARG A 51 27.93 -28.15 -74.94
CA ARG A 51 26.53 -28.21 -74.54
C ARG A 51 26.23 -29.68 -74.27
N ALA A 52 25.47 -30.01 -73.23
CA ALA A 52 25.08 -31.37 -72.86
C ALA A 52 26.16 -32.13 -72.07
N ILE A 53 26.71 -31.49 -71.03
CA ILE A 53 27.77 -32.05 -70.21
C ILE A 53 27.39 -33.38 -69.57
N ALA A 54 26.19 -33.50 -69.03
CA ALA A 54 25.71 -34.76 -68.40
C ALA A 54 25.62 -35.92 -69.37
N THR A 55 25.32 -35.67 -70.68
CA THR A 55 25.40 -36.70 -71.70
C THR A 55 26.81 -37.15 -71.99
N TRP A 56 27.74 -36.17 -72.15
CA TRP A 56 29.12 -36.42 -72.51
C TRP A 56 29.95 -37.04 -71.38
N ASP A 57 29.53 -36.94 -70.14
CA ASP A 57 30.15 -37.64 -69.01
C ASP A 57 30.16 -39.17 -69.15
N HIS A 58 29.25 -39.73 -69.94
CA HIS A 58 29.17 -41.16 -70.28
C HIS A 58 30.05 -41.54 -71.47
N PHE A 59 30.73 -40.62 -72.09
CA PHE A 59 31.56 -40.81 -73.30
C PHE A 59 33.05 -40.44 -72.97
N ARG A 60 33.94 -41.06 -73.74
CA ARG A 60 35.40 -40.81 -73.69
C ARG A 60 35.88 -40.32 -75.07
N GLY A 61 37.06 -39.77 -75.13
CA GLY A 61 37.76 -39.50 -76.38
C GLY A 61 38.25 -40.76 -77.02
N ALA A 62 38.70 -40.64 -78.28
CA ALA A 62 39.30 -41.78 -79.05
C ALA A 62 40.56 -42.31 -78.36
N GLN A 63 40.72 -43.62 -78.39
CA GLN A 63 41.93 -44.33 -77.84
C GLN A 63 42.51 -45.26 -78.91
N GLY A 64 43.84 -45.30 -78.98
CA GLY A 64 44.53 -46.13 -79.98
C GLY A 64 44.25 -45.73 -81.46
N ASP A 65 43.88 -46.73 -82.21
CA ASP A 65 43.59 -46.54 -83.66
C ASP A 65 42.13 -46.03 -83.98
N GLU A 66 41.38 -45.66 -82.95
CA GLU A 66 40.00 -45.15 -83.14
C GLU A 66 40.00 -43.80 -83.84
N PRO A 67 39.13 -43.56 -84.88
CA PRO A 67 39.04 -42.28 -85.54
C PRO A 67 38.73 -41.15 -84.61
N ARG A 68 39.51 -40.08 -84.61
CA ARG A 68 39.37 -38.89 -83.73
C ARG A 68 38.27 -37.96 -84.11
N ALA A 69 37.98 -37.89 -85.40
CA ALA A 69 37.00 -36.96 -85.97
C ALA A 69 36.33 -37.49 -87.24
N ILE A 70 35.10 -37.11 -87.47
CA ILE A 70 34.34 -37.35 -88.72
C ILE A 70 33.89 -35.97 -89.28
N SER A 71 34.21 -35.66 -90.56
CA SER A 71 33.85 -34.39 -91.16
C SER A 71 34.19 -33.16 -90.32
N GLY A 72 35.36 -33.14 -89.65
CA GLY A 72 35.81 -32.04 -88.79
C GLY A 72 35.16 -31.98 -87.35
N ASN A 73 34.26 -32.84 -87.03
CA ASN A 73 33.63 -32.92 -85.75
C ASN A 73 34.27 -34.02 -84.84
N LEU A 74 34.62 -33.69 -83.63
CA LEU A 74 35.20 -34.60 -82.66
C LEU A 74 34.26 -35.75 -82.29
N LEU A 75 34.71 -37.02 -82.41
CA LEU A 75 33.97 -38.16 -82.11
C LEU A 75 34.14 -38.53 -80.59
N HIS A 76 33.03 -38.83 -79.97
CA HIS A 76 32.98 -39.27 -78.57
C HIS A 76 32.51 -40.74 -78.52
N TYR A 77 33.30 -41.60 -77.83
CA TYR A 77 33.07 -43.05 -77.74
C TYR A 77 32.37 -43.41 -76.46
N CYS A 78 31.38 -44.28 -76.56
CA CYS A 78 30.65 -44.73 -75.40
C CYS A 78 31.61 -45.49 -74.45
N LYS A 79 31.69 -45.13 -73.20
CA LYS A 79 32.54 -45.78 -72.18
C LYS A 79 32.15 -47.23 -71.90
N ARG A 80 30.93 -47.66 -72.30
CA ARG A 80 30.38 -49.00 -71.99
C ARG A 80 30.41 -49.97 -73.20
N CYS A 81 30.58 -49.44 -74.44
CA CYS A 81 30.68 -50.26 -75.64
C CYS A 81 32.16 -50.55 -75.94
N ARG A 82 32.59 -51.78 -75.79
CA ARG A 82 34.00 -52.18 -76.00
C ARG A 82 34.27 -52.85 -77.34
N ASN A 83 33.29 -53.68 -77.83
CA ASN A 83 33.47 -54.37 -79.12
C ASN A 83 32.13 -54.71 -79.75
N PRO A 84 31.69 -54.07 -80.83
CA PRO A 84 32.33 -52.93 -81.43
C PRO A 84 32.17 -51.65 -80.61
N SER A 85 33.13 -50.73 -80.63
CA SER A 85 33.03 -49.42 -80.01
C SER A 85 32.04 -48.56 -80.76
N TRP A 86 31.08 -47.96 -80.03
CA TRP A 86 30.10 -47.06 -80.59
C TRP A 86 30.49 -45.61 -80.33
N SER A 87 30.44 -44.77 -81.38
CA SER A 87 30.83 -43.37 -81.28
C SER A 87 29.83 -42.43 -81.99
N THR A 88 29.80 -41.16 -81.54
CA THR A 88 29.02 -40.09 -82.14
C THR A 88 29.58 -38.75 -81.79
N HIS A 89 29.33 -37.72 -82.66
CA HIS A 89 29.59 -36.33 -82.37
C HIS A 89 28.32 -35.55 -82.01
N ILE A 90 27.14 -36.17 -82.08
CA ILE A 90 25.82 -35.58 -81.84
C ILE A 90 25.26 -35.97 -80.53
N SER A 91 24.98 -35.02 -79.65
CA SER A 91 24.49 -35.28 -78.29
C SER A 91 23.11 -35.99 -78.26
N SER A 92 22.20 -35.73 -79.16
CA SER A 92 20.94 -36.42 -79.25
C SER A 92 21.11 -37.89 -79.57
N ASN A 93 22.05 -38.24 -80.51
CA ASN A 93 22.38 -39.65 -80.81
C ASN A 93 23.06 -40.32 -79.60
N ALA A 94 23.89 -39.59 -78.92
CA ALA A 94 24.52 -40.08 -77.66
C ALA A 94 23.46 -40.40 -76.56
N ARG A 95 22.47 -39.55 -76.37
CA ARG A 95 21.34 -39.82 -75.45
C ARG A 95 20.48 -40.98 -75.87
N TYR A 96 20.16 -41.04 -77.19
CA TYR A 96 19.40 -42.16 -77.73
C TYR A 96 20.13 -43.48 -77.54
N HIS A 97 21.43 -43.55 -77.82
CA HIS A 97 22.27 -44.70 -77.61
C HIS A 97 22.32 -45.10 -76.12
N LEU A 98 22.55 -44.15 -75.18
CA LEU A 98 22.56 -44.44 -73.76
C LEU A 98 21.23 -45.02 -73.30
N LYS A 99 20.09 -44.49 -73.80
CA LYS A 99 18.76 -44.99 -73.50
C LYS A 99 18.52 -46.38 -74.05
N LYS A 100 18.81 -46.58 -75.32
CA LYS A 100 18.48 -47.82 -76.03
C LYS A 100 19.43 -48.98 -75.71
N ALA A 101 20.72 -48.69 -75.65
CA ALA A 101 21.74 -49.74 -75.48
C ALA A 101 22.12 -49.97 -74.01
N HIS A 102 21.93 -49.01 -73.16
CA HIS A 102 22.38 -49.06 -71.77
C HIS A 102 21.35 -48.74 -70.74
N HIS A 103 20.10 -48.43 -71.14
CA HIS A 103 18.97 -48.05 -70.28
C HIS A 103 19.26 -46.85 -69.40
N ILE A 104 20.20 -45.94 -69.79
CA ILE A 104 20.58 -44.74 -69.04
C ILE A 104 19.79 -43.55 -69.57
N PHE A 105 18.98 -42.95 -68.70
CA PHE A 105 18.19 -41.74 -68.97
C PHE A 105 18.92 -40.52 -68.46
N VAL A 106 19.61 -39.77 -69.34
CA VAL A 106 20.27 -38.53 -69.02
C VAL A 106 19.29 -37.37 -69.17
N ARG A 107 18.95 -36.73 -68.09
CA ARG A 107 18.25 -35.44 -68.10
C ARG A 107 19.29 -34.32 -68.08
N GLU A 108 19.31 -33.54 -69.15
CA GLU A 108 20.11 -32.31 -69.13
C GLU A 108 19.18 -31.19 -68.73
N ASP A 109 19.58 -30.44 -67.69
CA ASP A 109 18.87 -29.26 -67.27
C ASP A 109 18.84 -28.24 -68.43
N SER A 110 17.64 -27.90 -68.86
CA SER A 110 17.41 -26.85 -69.86
C SER A 110 17.74 -25.47 -69.24
N SER A 111 19.03 -25.17 -69.23
CA SER A 111 19.64 -24.20 -68.35
C SER A 111 19.42 -22.72 -68.72
N SER A 112 18.63 -22.37 -69.73
CA SER A 112 18.42 -20.96 -70.08
C SER A 112 16.99 -20.46 -69.82
N GLN A 113 15.95 -21.30 -69.97
CA GLN A 113 14.58 -20.92 -69.65
C GLN A 113 14.32 -21.00 -68.14
N ASN A 114 14.79 -22.06 -67.44
CA ASN A 114 14.66 -22.20 -65.98
C ASN A 114 15.41 -21.10 -65.22
N LYS A 115 16.54 -20.59 -65.71
CA LYS A 115 17.25 -19.48 -65.05
C LYS A 115 16.48 -18.16 -65.10
N ARG A 116 15.80 -17.87 -66.23
CA ARG A 116 14.95 -16.68 -66.37
C ARG A 116 13.67 -16.84 -65.51
N GLN A 117 13.06 -18.01 -65.48
CA GLN A 117 11.86 -18.26 -64.71
C GLN A 117 12.16 -18.23 -63.20
N LEU A 118 13.26 -18.85 -62.76
CA LEU A 118 13.73 -18.77 -61.36
C LEU A 118 14.11 -17.35 -60.95
N ALA A 119 14.69 -16.54 -61.86
CA ALA A 119 14.99 -15.15 -61.59
C ALA A 119 13.73 -14.29 -61.48
N ILE A 120 12.69 -14.57 -62.25
CA ILE A 120 11.38 -13.89 -62.18
C ILE A 120 10.66 -14.30 -60.91
N GLU A 121 10.62 -15.61 -60.56
CA GLU A 121 10.01 -16.12 -59.35
C GLU A 121 10.72 -15.56 -58.09
N ASN A 122 12.05 -15.47 -58.09
CA ASN A 122 12.82 -14.84 -57.01
C ASN A 122 12.60 -13.31 -56.95
N ALA A 123 12.38 -12.64 -58.08
CA ALA A 123 12.05 -11.22 -58.10
C ALA A 123 10.63 -10.99 -57.52
N PHE A 124 9.65 -11.82 -57.91
CA PHE A 124 8.29 -11.76 -57.35
C PHE A 124 8.32 -12.08 -55.85
N ALA A 125 9.02 -13.13 -55.41
CA ALA A 125 9.15 -13.48 -54.01
C ALA A 125 9.77 -12.34 -53.17
N ARG A 126 10.80 -11.66 -53.71
CA ARG A 126 11.40 -10.47 -53.08
C ARG A 126 10.46 -9.28 -53.02
N THR A 127 9.69 -9.05 -54.11
CA THR A 127 8.70 -7.96 -54.14
C THR A 127 7.57 -8.22 -53.18
N THR A 128 7.03 -9.44 -53.17
CA THR A 128 5.98 -9.86 -52.21
C THR A 128 6.48 -9.79 -50.76
N ALA A 129 7.72 -10.24 -50.49
CA ALA A 129 8.33 -10.10 -49.18
C ALA A 129 8.47 -8.65 -48.74
N ARG A 130 8.88 -7.75 -49.67
CA ARG A 130 8.96 -6.29 -49.39
C ARG A 130 7.59 -5.69 -49.15
N GLN A 131 6.58 -6.05 -49.92
CA GLN A 131 5.21 -5.59 -49.73
C GLN A 131 4.64 -6.08 -48.37
N LEU A 132 4.83 -7.35 -48.04
CA LEU A 132 4.44 -7.89 -46.74
C LEU A 132 5.16 -7.20 -45.61
N GLN A 133 6.43 -6.87 -45.76
CA GLN A 133 7.18 -6.13 -44.78
C GLN A 133 6.65 -4.71 -44.61
N GLN A 134 6.34 -4.00 -45.71
CA GLN A 134 5.73 -2.67 -45.67
C GLN A 134 4.35 -2.67 -45.03
N VAL A 135 3.51 -3.66 -45.33
CA VAL A 135 2.20 -3.83 -44.67
C VAL A 135 2.38 -4.05 -43.17
N ARG A 136 3.28 -4.95 -42.76
CA ARG A 136 3.58 -5.19 -41.35
C ARG A 136 4.14 -3.95 -40.65
N GLU A 137 5.00 -3.18 -41.32
CA GLU A 137 5.52 -1.92 -40.78
C GLU A 137 4.40 -0.87 -40.63
N HIS A 138 3.50 -0.81 -41.60
CA HIS A 138 2.35 0.09 -41.50
C HIS A 138 1.39 -0.31 -40.38
N GLU A 139 1.03 -1.59 -40.28
CA GLU A 139 0.22 -2.12 -39.17
C GLU A 139 0.87 -1.85 -37.81
N ARG A 140 2.18 -2.10 -37.72
CA ARG A 140 2.94 -1.83 -36.49
C ARG A 140 2.94 -0.35 -36.14
N ASN A 141 3.15 0.53 -37.12
CA ASN A 141 3.12 1.98 -36.90
C ASN A 141 1.72 2.46 -36.47
N THR A 142 0.67 1.89 -37.05
CA THR A 142 -0.71 2.17 -36.65
C THR A 142 -0.96 1.71 -35.22
N LEU A 143 -0.58 0.49 -34.87
CA LEU A 143 -0.70 -0.03 -33.49
C LEU A 143 0.14 0.77 -32.47
N ARG A 144 1.30 1.27 -32.91
CA ARG A 144 2.16 2.13 -32.10
C ARG A 144 1.54 3.51 -31.85
N SER A 145 0.91 4.10 -32.87
CA SER A 145 0.34 5.45 -32.76
C SER A 145 -0.81 5.57 -31.77
N VAL A 146 -1.47 4.47 -31.44
CA VAL A 146 -2.55 4.45 -30.43
C VAL A 146 -2.04 4.23 -29.01
N ILE A 147 -0.73 3.97 -28.82
CA ILE A 147 -0.16 3.79 -27.48
C ILE A 147 0.25 5.15 -26.92
N ASN A 148 -0.45 5.57 -25.85
CA ASN A 148 0.02 6.68 -25.02
C ASN A 148 1.09 6.15 -24.04
N VAL A 149 2.36 6.38 -24.38
CA VAL A 149 3.52 5.84 -23.62
C VAL A 149 3.59 6.38 -22.20
N ASP A 150 3.24 7.65 -22.00
CA ASP A 150 3.31 8.26 -20.67
C ASP A 150 2.20 7.71 -19.76
N ALA A 151 0.97 7.60 -20.28
CA ALA A 151 -0.14 6.96 -19.56
C ALA A 151 0.15 5.47 -19.26
N PHE A 152 0.79 4.76 -20.21
CA PHE A 152 1.19 3.38 -20.00
C PHE A 152 2.21 3.22 -18.85
N ARG A 153 3.26 4.06 -18.82
CA ARG A 153 4.26 4.05 -17.76
C ARG A 153 3.67 4.43 -16.41
N GLU A 154 2.84 5.46 -16.39
CA GLU A 154 2.12 5.88 -15.19
C GLU A 154 1.24 4.75 -14.65
N ALA A 155 0.45 4.08 -15.52
CA ALA A 155 -0.38 2.94 -15.14
C ALA A 155 0.43 1.79 -14.52
N GLN A 156 1.62 1.51 -15.06
CA GLN A 156 2.53 0.53 -14.47
C GLN A 156 2.97 0.92 -13.04
N MET A 157 3.28 2.20 -12.81
CA MET A 157 3.70 2.66 -11.49
C MET A 157 2.54 2.64 -10.49
N LEU A 158 1.36 3.07 -10.90
CA LEU A 158 0.17 3.02 -10.06
C LEU A 158 -0.25 1.57 -9.74
N LEU A 159 -0.14 0.65 -10.71
CA LEU A 159 -0.36 -0.78 -10.49
C LEU A 159 0.62 -1.34 -9.46
N SER A 160 1.92 -1.01 -9.59
CA SER A 160 2.94 -1.42 -8.62
C SER A 160 2.64 -0.88 -7.22
N ALA A 161 2.30 0.40 -7.10
CA ALA A 161 2.00 1.05 -5.84
C ALA A 161 0.73 0.48 -5.19
N HIS A 162 -0.36 0.40 -5.94
CA HIS A 162 -1.67 0.01 -5.41
C HIS A 162 -1.77 -1.46 -5.05
N ARG A 163 -1.16 -2.35 -5.87
CA ARG A 163 -1.16 -3.81 -5.64
C ARG A 163 0.11 -4.33 -4.97
N HIS A 164 0.97 -3.43 -4.50
CA HIS A 164 2.23 -3.78 -3.84
C HIS A 164 3.10 -4.73 -4.66
N LEU A 165 3.10 -4.58 -6.01
CA LEU A 165 3.96 -5.40 -6.86
C LEU A 165 5.43 -4.95 -6.76
N PRO A 166 6.40 -5.87 -6.87
CA PRO A 166 7.80 -5.50 -6.92
C PRO A 166 8.10 -4.66 -8.17
N LEU A 167 8.96 -3.65 -8.08
CA LEU A 167 9.28 -2.79 -9.22
C LEU A 167 9.78 -3.55 -10.46
N ASN A 168 10.37 -4.73 -10.26
CA ASN A 168 10.79 -5.60 -11.36
C ASN A 168 9.66 -6.42 -12.00
N PHE A 169 8.39 -6.26 -11.55
CA PHE A 169 7.25 -6.97 -12.17
C PHE A 169 7.14 -6.69 -13.68
N VAL A 170 7.58 -5.50 -14.12
CA VAL A 170 7.60 -5.12 -15.54
C VAL A 170 8.49 -6.00 -16.41
N THR A 171 9.46 -6.72 -15.79
CA THR A 171 10.34 -7.65 -16.48
C THR A 171 9.83 -9.10 -16.45
N TRP A 172 8.68 -9.38 -15.82
CA TRP A 172 8.11 -10.72 -15.80
C TRP A 172 7.66 -11.15 -17.19
N PRO A 173 8.08 -12.32 -17.66
CA PRO A 173 7.70 -12.81 -19.00
C PRO A 173 6.20 -12.89 -19.18
N GLU A 174 5.45 -13.26 -18.14
CA GLU A 174 3.99 -13.38 -18.18
C GLU A 174 3.33 -12.00 -18.34
N TYR A 175 3.82 -10.99 -17.65
CA TYR A 175 3.34 -9.62 -17.78
C TYR A 175 3.62 -9.04 -19.18
N GLN A 176 4.84 -9.23 -19.69
CA GLN A 176 5.23 -8.80 -21.04
C GLN A 176 4.44 -9.56 -22.10
N ALA A 177 4.22 -10.86 -21.93
CA ALA A 177 3.41 -11.67 -22.83
C ALA A 177 1.94 -11.19 -22.86
N LEU A 178 1.35 -10.87 -21.70
CA LEU A 178 0.00 -10.34 -21.60
C LEU A 178 -0.15 -9.04 -22.40
N LEU A 179 0.76 -8.10 -22.20
CA LEU A 179 0.74 -6.81 -22.91
C LEU A 179 0.95 -6.98 -24.41
N THR A 180 1.89 -7.85 -24.80
CA THR A 180 2.20 -8.12 -26.20
C THR A 180 1.04 -8.82 -26.91
N ALA A 181 0.28 -9.66 -26.21
CA ALA A 181 -0.92 -10.30 -26.75
C ALA A 181 -2.04 -9.28 -27.07
N VAL A 182 -2.14 -8.20 -26.27
CA VAL A 182 -3.11 -7.11 -26.51
C VAL A 182 -2.66 -6.19 -27.65
N ASN A 183 -1.40 -5.78 -27.63
CA ASN A 183 -0.81 -4.92 -28.67
C ASN A 183 0.67 -5.26 -28.86
N PRO A 184 1.05 -5.93 -29.98
CA PRO A 184 2.45 -6.31 -30.23
C PRO A 184 3.42 -5.11 -30.30
N ALA A 185 2.94 -3.92 -30.63
CA ALA A 185 3.78 -2.72 -30.68
C ALA A 185 4.23 -2.25 -29.29
N VAL A 186 3.60 -2.70 -28.21
CA VAL A 186 4.01 -2.40 -26.83
C VAL A 186 5.43 -2.89 -26.53
N GLN A 187 5.89 -3.94 -27.21
CA GLN A 187 7.22 -4.53 -26.99
C GLN A 187 8.36 -3.50 -27.06
N GLU A 188 8.22 -2.44 -27.86
CA GLU A 188 9.21 -1.36 -27.97
C GLU A 188 9.28 -0.45 -26.74
N PHE A 189 8.23 -0.43 -25.95
CA PHE A 189 8.08 0.42 -24.76
C PHE A 189 8.26 -0.33 -23.45
N LEU A 190 8.39 -1.68 -23.51
CA LEU A 190 8.66 -2.50 -22.34
C LEU A 190 10.01 -2.13 -21.72
N THR A 191 10.05 -2.09 -20.43
CA THR A 191 11.22 -1.68 -19.66
C THR A 191 11.97 -2.93 -19.19
N ASP A 192 13.26 -3.01 -19.50
CA ASP A 192 14.15 -4.11 -19.12
C ASP A 192 15.00 -3.77 -17.88
N SER A 193 14.92 -2.53 -17.39
CA SER A 193 15.79 -2.02 -16.34
C SER A 193 15.01 -1.50 -15.13
N GLY A 194 15.36 -1.99 -13.95
CA GLY A 194 14.84 -1.48 -12.68
C GLY A 194 15.15 0.00 -12.41
N ASN A 195 16.23 0.54 -13.00
CA ASN A 195 16.56 1.96 -12.87
C ASN A 195 15.58 2.85 -13.64
N THR A 196 15.12 2.39 -14.79
CA THR A 196 14.08 3.11 -15.55
C THR A 196 12.77 3.13 -14.80
N VAL A 197 12.40 2.01 -14.19
CA VAL A 197 11.20 1.92 -13.35
C VAL A 197 11.27 2.85 -12.14
N ALA A 198 12.44 2.96 -11.51
CA ALA A 198 12.64 3.89 -10.40
C ALA A 198 12.50 5.36 -10.85
N ALA A 199 13.04 5.71 -12.02
CA ALA A 199 12.87 7.06 -12.59
C ALA A 199 11.42 7.36 -13.00
N ASP A 200 10.67 6.35 -13.47
CA ASP A 200 9.23 6.48 -13.76
C ASP A 200 8.42 6.68 -12.47
N LEU A 201 8.79 5.99 -11.38
CA LEU A 201 8.20 6.19 -10.06
C LEU A 201 8.44 7.61 -9.55
N ASP A 202 9.66 8.13 -9.67
CA ASP A 202 9.99 9.49 -9.24
C ASP A 202 9.16 10.53 -9.99
N ARG A 203 9.05 10.39 -11.33
CA ARG A 203 8.23 11.29 -12.16
C ARG A 203 6.74 11.24 -11.82
N ALA A 204 6.19 10.05 -11.64
CA ALA A 204 4.79 9.87 -11.27
C ALA A 204 4.53 10.47 -9.88
N TYR A 205 5.42 10.22 -8.92
CA TYR A 205 5.31 10.77 -7.58
C TYR A 205 5.32 12.30 -7.59
N ASP A 206 6.28 12.92 -8.26
CA ASP A 206 6.42 14.39 -8.31
C ASP A 206 5.20 15.05 -8.97
N ALA A 207 4.71 14.47 -10.08
CA ALA A 207 3.54 14.98 -10.79
C ALA A 207 2.28 14.93 -9.92
N HIS A 208 2.04 13.79 -9.26
CA HIS A 208 0.87 13.61 -8.39
C HIS A 208 0.98 14.39 -7.07
N GLN A 209 2.19 14.55 -6.55
CA GLN A 209 2.44 15.40 -5.39
C GLN A 209 2.00 16.86 -5.64
N GLN A 210 2.28 17.40 -6.83
CA GLN A 210 1.80 18.74 -7.18
C GLN A 210 0.26 18.81 -7.23
N SER A 211 -0.39 17.72 -7.62
CA SER A 211 -1.86 17.63 -7.58
C SER A 211 -2.39 17.64 -6.15
N VAL A 212 -1.80 16.82 -5.26
CA VAL A 212 -2.16 16.80 -3.82
C VAL A 212 -1.91 18.16 -3.17
N LYS A 213 -0.81 18.82 -3.50
CA LYS A 213 -0.51 20.18 -3.01
C LYS A 213 -1.60 21.17 -3.40
N LYS A 214 -2.10 21.14 -4.64
CA LYS A 214 -3.22 21.97 -5.08
C LYS A 214 -4.50 21.70 -4.28
N TRP A 215 -4.82 20.43 -4.00
CA TRP A 215 -5.95 20.08 -3.15
C TRP A 215 -5.85 20.74 -1.77
N LEU A 216 -4.66 20.73 -1.15
CA LEU A 216 -4.41 21.32 0.16
C LEU A 216 -4.45 22.86 0.13
N GLU A 217 -3.94 23.49 -0.93
CA GLU A 217 -4.00 24.94 -1.12
C GLU A 217 -5.42 25.48 -1.26
N HIS A 218 -6.36 24.66 -1.80
CA HIS A 218 -7.77 25.01 -1.97
C HIS A 218 -8.69 24.44 -0.87
N ALA A 219 -8.11 23.92 0.22
CA ALA A 219 -8.88 23.43 1.35
C ALA A 219 -9.80 24.52 1.93
N ARG A 220 -11.04 24.15 2.23
CA ARG A 220 -12.03 25.05 2.90
C ARG A 220 -11.85 25.05 4.42
N SER A 221 -11.34 23.96 5.00
CA SER A 221 -11.03 23.86 6.42
C SER A 221 -9.52 24.05 6.69
N LEU A 222 -9.19 24.05 7.97
CA LEU A 222 -7.81 23.77 8.40
C LEU A 222 -7.41 22.36 7.91
N VAL A 223 -6.10 22.15 7.80
CA VAL A 223 -5.51 20.84 7.47
C VAL A 223 -5.01 20.20 8.76
N HIS A 224 -5.65 19.12 9.17
CA HIS A 224 -5.30 18.38 10.38
C HIS A 224 -4.30 17.29 10.06
N ILE A 225 -3.42 16.99 10.99
CA ILE A 225 -2.38 15.97 10.82
C ILE A 225 -2.64 14.83 11.80
N ALA A 226 -2.78 13.63 11.27
CA ALA A 226 -2.69 12.40 12.05
C ALA A 226 -1.29 11.81 11.86
N MET A 227 -0.62 11.46 12.96
CA MET A 227 0.71 10.87 12.89
C MET A 227 0.86 9.71 13.86
N ASP A 228 1.67 8.73 13.44
CA ASP A 228 2.03 7.58 14.25
C ASP A 228 3.41 7.06 13.84
N VAL A 229 4.10 6.35 14.74
CA VAL A 229 5.44 5.82 14.54
C VAL A 229 5.40 4.30 14.52
N TRP A 230 6.02 3.71 13.52
CA TRP A 230 6.08 2.28 13.33
C TRP A 230 7.50 1.77 13.13
N SER A 231 7.83 0.69 13.82
CA SER A 231 9.06 -0.06 13.62
C SER A 231 8.84 -1.26 12.70
N SER A 232 9.46 -1.24 11.53
CA SER A 232 9.36 -2.31 10.54
C SER A 232 10.06 -3.59 11.02
N PRO A 233 9.72 -4.78 10.45
CA PRO A 233 10.43 -6.03 10.73
C PRO A 233 11.94 -5.95 10.49
N GLN A 234 12.39 -5.01 9.67
CA GLN A 234 13.80 -4.73 9.38
C GLN A 234 14.45 -3.77 10.40
N ARG A 235 13.77 -3.47 11.51
CA ARG A 235 14.22 -2.52 12.55
C ARG A 235 14.48 -1.11 12.02
N LYS A 236 13.69 -0.65 11.03
CA LYS A 236 13.66 0.73 10.59
C LYS A 236 12.40 1.36 11.14
N ALA A 237 12.52 2.54 11.75
CA ALA A 237 11.38 3.30 12.22
C ALA A 237 10.92 4.29 11.17
N TYR A 238 9.62 4.41 11.00
CA TYR A 238 8.98 5.35 10.09
C TYR A 238 7.95 6.16 10.86
N VAL A 239 7.78 7.42 10.52
CA VAL A 239 6.63 8.21 10.95
C VAL A 239 5.70 8.42 9.75
N ALA A 240 4.46 7.97 9.86
CA ALA A 240 3.43 8.28 8.86
C ALA A 240 2.80 9.63 9.21
N VAL A 241 2.76 10.53 8.23
CA VAL A 241 2.14 11.85 8.36
C VAL A 241 0.96 11.93 7.40
N HIS A 242 -0.22 11.86 7.94
CA HIS A 242 -1.49 11.82 7.22
C HIS A 242 -2.24 13.13 7.40
N ALA A 243 -2.72 13.73 6.33
CA ALA A 243 -3.52 14.96 6.38
C ALA A 243 -5.01 14.65 6.19
N GLN A 244 -5.87 15.42 6.87
CA GLN A 244 -7.32 15.40 6.71
C GLN A 244 -7.84 16.83 6.63
N TRP A 245 -8.76 17.10 5.68
CA TRP A 245 -9.34 18.42 5.43
C TRP A 245 -10.67 18.34 4.70
N VAL A 246 -11.35 19.46 4.56
CA VAL A 246 -12.54 19.64 3.69
C VAL A 246 -12.10 20.35 2.42
N ASP A 247 -12.42 19.79 1.25
CA ASP A 247 -12.04 20.33 -0.05
C ASP A 247 -12.93 21.52 -0.52
N GLU A 248 -12.60 22.08 -1.67
CA GLU A 248 -13.33 23.20 -2.28
C GLU A 248 -14.81 22.87 -2.54
N ALA A 249 -15.16 21.62 -2.80
CA ALA A 249 -16.53 21.13 -3.00
C ALA A 249 -17.23 20.75 -1.68
N TYR A 250 -16.63 21.09 -0.54
CA TYR A 250 -17.13 20.74 0.80
C TYR A 250 -17.21 19.23 1.05
N LYS A 251 -16.28 18.47 0.48
CA LYS A 251 -16.15 17.04 0.75
C LYS A 251 -14.96 16.79 1.67
N PRO A 252 -15.08 15.92 2.67
CA PRO A 252 -13.94 15.47 3.45
C PRO A 252 -12.91 14.78 2.56
N ARG A 253 -11.63 15.04 2.79
CA ARG A 253 -10.49 14.46 2.07
C ARG A 253 -9.40 14.06 3.02
N LYS A 254 -8.63 13.05 2.62
CA LYS A 254 -7.48 12.59 3.38
C LYS A 254 -6.34 12.15 2.46
N ALA A 255 -5.09 12.36 2.89
CA ALA A 255 -3.90 12.00 2.13
C ALA A 255 -2.72 11.66 3.03
N LEU A 256 -1.95 10.65 2.65
CA LEU A 256 -0.60 10.44 3.18
C LEU A 256 0.34 11.48 2.56
N LEU A 257 0.93 12.33 3.38
CA LEU A 257 1.86 13.37 2.94
C LEU A 257 3.32 12.93 2.94
N GLY A 258 3.66 11.97 3.79
CA GLY A 258 4.99 11.39 3.86
C GLY A 258 5.08 10.21 4.80
N LEU A 259 6.13 9.42 4.59
CA LEU A 259 6.50 8.26 5.42
C LEU A 259 8.01 8.27 5.69
N PRO A 260 8.57 9.38 6.23
CA PRO A 260 10.01 9.49 6.44
C PRO A 260 10.54 8.45 7.43
N ASN A 261 11.76 8.00 7.17
CA ASN A 261 12.48 7.08 8.04
C ASN A 261 13.19 7.84 9.17
N LEU A 262 12.83 7.53 10.41
CA LEU A 262 13.49 8.05 11.61
C LEU A 262 14.82 7.35 11.82
N ARG A 263 15.91 7.97 11.36
CA ARG A 263 17.25 7.43 11.53
C ARG A 263 17.76 7.66 12.95
N ARG A 264 18.24 6.61 13.61
CA ARG A 264 19.00 6.64 14.88
C ARG A 264 18.23 7.03 16.15
N SER A 265 17.03 7.60 16.09
CA SER A 265 16.30 8.01 17.28
C SER A 265 14.80 8.03 17.04
N HIS A 266 14.02 7.54 17.99
CA HIS A 266 12.57 7.62 18.04
C HIS A 266 12.08 8.80 18.91
N ALA A 267 12.99 9.63 19.41
CA ALA A 267 12.65 10.78 20.25
C ALA A 267 11.81 11.81 19.47
N GLY A 268 10.93 12.52 20.15
CA GLY A 268 10.08 13.55 19.55
C GLY A 268 10.89 14.62 18.80
N ALA A 269 12.08 14.94 19.29
CA ALA A 269 13.01 15.84 18.62
C ALA A 269 13.48 15.36 17.23
N ALA A 270 13.54 14.06 17.01
CA ALA A 270 13.94 13.49 15.71
C ALA A 270 12.80 13.53 14.69
N MET A 271 11.54 13.61 15.12
CA MET A 271 10.36 13.69 14.25
C MET A 271 10.17 15.11 13.70
N THR A 272 10.47 16.13 14.49
CA THR A 272 10.20 17.55 14.16
C THR A 272 10.79 18.01 12.82
N PRO A 273 12.07 17.73 12.46
CA PRO A 273 12.63 18.13 11.18
C PRO A 273 11.85 17.57 9.98
N HIS A 274 11.43 16.31 10.06
CA HIS A 274 10.66 15.64 8.99
C HIS A 274 9.27 16.27 8.86
N LEU A 275 8.63 16.59 9.99
CA LEU A 275 7.32 17.25 9.99
C LEU A 275 7.42 18.67 9.42
N MET A 276 8.45 19.44 9.79
CA MET A 276 8.72 20.77 9.21
C MET A 276 8.99 20.69 7.71
N GLU A 277 9.72 19.68 7.25
CA GLU A 277 9.95 19.45 5.82
C GLU A 277 8.64 19.20 5.07
N ILE A 278 7.75 18.35 5.61
CA ILE A 278 6.42 18.07 5.03
C ILE A 278 5.56 19.34 5.01
N ILE A 279 5.50 20.10 6.10
CA ILE A 279 4.76 21.36 6.19
C ILE A 279 5.26 22.34 5.11
N ARG A 280 6.58 22.45 4.92
CA ARG A 280 7.21 23.29 3.91
C ARG A 280 6.91 22.81 2.50
N LYS A 281 7.03 21.49 2.26
CA LYS A 281 6.81 20.80 0.98
C LYS A 281 5.39 21.00 0.44
N TYR A 282 4.39 20.93 1.32
CA TYR A 282 2.98 21.06 0.96
C TYR A 282 2.39 22.45 1.27
N HIS A 283 3.19 23.43 1.69
CA HIS A 283 2.77 24.79 2.03
C HIS A 283 1.66 24.86 3.10
N LEU A 284 1.73 23.99 4.12
CA LEU A 284 0.66 23.83 5.09
C LEU A 284 0.63 24.93 6.17
N ALA A 285 1.72 25.63 6.40
CA ALA A 285 1.88 26.55 7.53
C ALA A 285 0.67 27.50 7.75
N PRO A 286 0.09 28.16 6.71
CA PRO A 286 -1.04 29.07 6.91
C PRO A 286 -2.37 28.38 7.29
N ARG A 287 -2.46 27.08 7.09
CA ARG A 287 -3.70 26.28 7.27
C ARG A 287 -3.51 25.14 8.25
N ILE A 288 -2.38 25.09 8.95
CA ILE A 288 -2.09 24.02 9.91
C ILE A 288 -3.14 24.00 11.01
N GLY A 289 -3.74 22.85 11.23
CA GLY A 289 -4.77 22.64 12.22
C GLY A 289 -4.28 21.85 13.43
N TYR A 290 -5.03 20.79 13.79
CA TYR A 290 -4.79 19.96 14.95
C TYR A 290 -3.92 18.75 14.59
N PHE A 291 -3.25 18.21 15.61
CA PHE A 291 -2.39 17.04 15.49
C PHE A 291 -2.95 15.90 16.34
N THR A 292 -3.37 14.83 15.68
CA THR A 292 -3.84 13.58 16.34
C THR A 292 -2.72 12.55 16.31
N GLY A 293 -2.44 11.93 17.45
CA GLY A 293 -1.45 10.86 17.58
C GLY A 293 -1.67 10.05 18.84
N ASP A 294 -0.90 8.99 19.03
CA ASP A 294 -0.94 8.18 20.24
C ASP A 294 -0.58 9.00 21.50
N ASN A 295 -0.68 8.39 22.67
CA ASN A 295 -0.45 9.08 23.95
C ASN A 295 1.03 9.10 24.39
N ASP A 296 1.98 8.83 23.47
CA ASP A 296 3.41 8.90 23.75
C ASP A 296 3.86 10.34 23.98
N ALA A 297 4.65 10.56 25.03
CA ALA A 297 5.26 11.86 25.37
C ALA A 297 6.16 12.42 24.27
N LYS A 298 6.67 11.55 23.38
CA LYS A 298 7.45 11.94 22.19
C LYS A 298 6.66 12.86 21.27
N ASN A 299 5.35 12.66 21.14
CA ASN A 299 4.47 13.52 20.35
C ASN A 299 4.36 14.91 20.97
N ASP A 300 4.25 15.01 22.31
CA ASP A 300 4.18 16.32 23.00
C ASP A 300 5.50 17.10 22.84
N THR A 301 6.63 16.41 22.90
CA THR A 301 7.96 17.01 22.65
C THR A 301 8.11 17.46 21.18
N CYS A 302 7.65 16.64 20.23
CA CYS A 302 7.64 16.99 18.81
C CYS A 302 6.84 18.28 18.57
N LEU A 303 5.63 18.39 19.11
CA LEU A 303 4.77 19.55 18.91
C LEU A 303 5.32 20.83 19.58
N ARG A 304 5.95 20.71 20.76
CA ARG A 304 6.64 21.87 21.38
C ARG A 304 7.75 22.41 20.50
N GLN A 305 8.56 21.53 19.89
CA GLN A 305 9.62 21.96 18.96
C GLN A 305 9.05 22.45 17.63
N LEU A 306 7.96 21.84 17.15
CA LEU A 306 7.24 22.31 15.97
C LEU A 306 6.74 23.75 16.16
N ALA A 307 6.19 24.09 17.34
CA ALA A 307 5.75 25.45 17.66
C ALA A 307 6.89 26.48 17.54
N VAL A 308 8.08 26.11 18.01
CA VAL A 308 9.28 26.95 17.87
C VAL A 308 9.65 27.09 16.39
N GLY A 309 9.65 26.01 15.62
CA GLY A 309 9.98 26.03 14.19
C GLY A 309 9.00 26.88 13.39
N LEU A 310 7.70 26.74 13.62
CA LEU A 310 6.65 27.54 12.95
C LEU A 310 6.76 29.02 13.27
N SER A 311 7.07 29.35 14.53
CA SER A 311 7.29 30.73 14.92
C SER A 311 8.54 31.38 14.27
N GLN A 312 9.64 30.61 14.20
CA GLN A 312 10.90 31.08 13.62
C GLN A 312 10.83 31.25 12.10
N GLU A 313 10.20 30.28 11.41
CA GLU A 313 10.22 30.23 9.95
C GLU A 313 9.05 31.02 9.31
N TYR A 314 7.88 31.03 9.96
CA TYR A 314 6.66 31.64 9.40
C TYR A 314 6.06 32.75 10.25
N GLY A 315 6.61 33.03 11.44
CA GLY A 315 6.03 34.00 12.38
C GLY A 315 4.67 33.59 12.95
N LEU A 316 4.33 32.31 12.88
CA LEU A 316 3.04 31.78 13.32
C LEU A 316 3.06 31.43 14.80
N THR A 317 1.99 31.80 15.51
CA THR A 317 1.75 31.35 16.88
C THR A 317 0.97 30.02 16.83
N PHE A 318 1.62 28.94 17.25
CA PHE A 318 1.05 27.61 17.34
C PHE A 318 1.11 27.15 18.80
N ASP A 319 -0.04 26.84 19.40
CA ASP A 319 -0.11 26.30 20.76
C ASP A 319 -0.04 24.77 20.74
N PRO A 320 1.08 24.15 21.18
CA PRO A 320 1.27 22.71 21.12
C PRO A 320 0.34 21.92 22.04
N VAL A 321 -0.25 22.55 23.08
CA VAL A 321 -1.18 21.88 24.01
C VAL A 321 -2.59 21.87 23.44
N SER A 322 -3.12 23.04 23.07
CA SER A 322 -4.50 23.14 22.57
C SER A 322 -4.67 22.62 21.13
N SER A 323 -3.58 22.45 20.37
CA SER A 323 -3.61 21.84 19.03
C SER A 323 -3.32 20.34 19.03
N ARG A 324 -3.09 19.75 20.19
CA ARG A 324 -2.83 18.31 20.37
C ARG A 324 -4.13 17.56 20.65
N THR A 325 -4.52 16.63 19.79
CA THR A 325 -5.59 15.68 20.05
C THR A 325 -5.00 14.28 20.26
N ARG A 326 -5.60 13.53 21.16
CA ARG A 326 -5.13 12.20 21.54
C ARG A 326 -5.94 11.13 20.81
N CYS A 327 -5.29 10.11 20.28
CA CYS A 327 -5.94 8.99 19.61
C CYS A 327 -6.88 8.26 20.58
N ALA A 328 -8.18 8.32 20.33
CA ALA A 328 -9.18 7.68 21.19
C ALA A 328 -9.03 6.16 21.26
N GLY A 329 -8.71 5.51 20.13
CA GLY A 329 -8.45 4.07 20.10
C GLY A 329 -7.24 3.67 20.95
N HIS A 330 -6.21 4.51 21.02
CA HIS A 330 -5.07 4.27 21.90
C HIS A 330 -5.44 4.42 23.38
N ILE A 331 -6.32 5.36 23.74
CA ILE A 331 -6.85 5.52 25.11
C ILE A 331 -7.62 4.27 25.52
N ILE A 332 -8.53 3.79 24.67
CA ILE A 332 -9.28 2.55 24.91
C ILE A 332 -8.32 1.37 25.08
N ASN A 333 -7.34 1.25 24.19
CA ASN A 333 -6.33 0.18 24.26
C ASN A 333 -5.57 0.18 25.59
N LEU A 334 -5.10 1.34 26.06
CA LEU A 334 -4.39 1.45 27.33
C LEU A 334 -5.28 1.11 28.53
N SER A 335 -6.53 1.57 28.54
CA SER A 335 -7.51 1.27 29.58
C SER A 335 -7.77 -0.23 29.66
N LEU A 336 -7.94 -0.91 28.53
CA LEU A 336 -8.23 -2.34 28.51
C LEU A 336 -7.00 -3.21 28.74
N GLN A 337 -5.81 -2.76 28.37
CA GLN A 337 -4.57 -3.42 28.78
C GLN A 337 -4.37 -3.35 30.31
N ALA A 338 -4.70 -2.20 30.92
CA ALA A 338 -4.69 -2.09 32.37
C ALA A 338 -5.71 -3.04 33.02
N PHE A 339 -6.93 -3.13 32.46
CA PHE A 339 -7.95 -4.08 32.88
C PHE A 339 -7.46 -5.55 32.81
N LEU A 340 -6.80 -5.92 31.72
CA LEU A 340 -6.36 -7.30 31.46
C LEU A 340 -5.11 -7.69 32.27
N PHE A 341 -4.16 -6.76 32.42
CA PHE A 341 -2.79 -7.08 32.80
C PHE A 341 -2.31 -6.44 34.10
N ALA A 342 -2.92 -5.34 34.57
CA ALA A 342 -2.47 -4.68 35.78
C ALA A 342 -2.92 -5.41 37.02
N THR A 343 -1.98 -5.65 37.94
CA THR A 343 -2.24 -6.35 39.23
C THR A 343 -2.45 -5.38 40.40
N SER A 344 -1.94 -4.14 40.28
CA SER A 344 -2.10 -3.07 41.27
C SER A 344 -1.92 -1.70 40.61
N GLU A 345 -2.40 -0.65 41.24
CA GLU A 345 -2.26 0.73 40.81
C GLU A 345 -0.79 1.17 40.76
N ASP A 346 0.01 0.83 41.77
CA ASP A 346 1.44 1.13 41.81
C ASP A 346 2.18 0.49 40.60
N ALA A 347 1.84 -0.76 40.29
CA ALA A 347 2.43 -1.48 39.16
C ALA A 347 2.04 -0.84 37.82
N LEU A 348 0.80 -0.37 37.72
CA LEU A 348 0.29 0.32 36.53
C LEU A 348 0.94 1.69 36.35
N GLN A 349 1.00 2.49 37.42
CA GLN A 349 1.62 3.80 37.42
C GLN A 349 3.11 3.71 37.02
N ALA A 350 3.84 2.78 37.59
CA ALA A 350 5.23 2.55 37.24
C ALA A 350 5.44 2.04 35.78
N ALA A 351 4.46 1.32 35.19
CA ALA A 351 4.50 0.94 33.77
C ALA A 351 4.27 2.15 32.88
N ILE A 352 3.35 3.05 33.26
CA ILE A 352 3.08 4.29 32.53
C ILE A 352 4.31 5.23 32.57
N GLU A 353 4.92 5.38 33.74
CA GLU A 353 6.14 6.20 33.89
C GLU A 353 7.30 5.64 33.06
N GLN A 354 7.47 4.32 33.04
CA GLN A 354 8.49 3.66 32.20
C GLN A 354 8.27 3.89 30.71
N ALA A 355 7.01 3.89 30.26
CA ALA A 355 6.66 4.17 28.86
C ALA A 355 6.75 5.65 28.49
N GLN A 356 6.68 6.56 29.44
CA GLN A 356 6.82 8.00 29.24
C GLN A 356 8.29 8.47 29.18
N ASP A 357 9.24 7.61 29.55
CA ASP A 357 10.67 7.93 29.42
C ASP A 357 11.10 7.84 27.95
N GLU A 358 11.34 9.00 27.34
CA GLU A 358 11.75 9.12 25.95
C GLU A 358 13.08 8.40 25.60
N ALA A 359 13.88 8.07 26.61
CA ALA A 359 15.11 7.30 26.44
C ALA A 359 14.84 5.80 26.22
N ASN A 360 13.67 5.33 26.59
CA ASN A 360 13.25 3.93 26.49
C ASN A 360 12.20 3.75 25.40
N ASP A 361 12.45 2.84 24.46
CA ASP A 361 11.47 2.47 23.42
C ASP A 361 10.56 1.34 23.93
N VAL A 362 9.91 1.57 25.08
CA VAL A 362 9.06 0.61 25.80
C VAL A 362 7.64 1.13 25.85
N THR A 363 6.67 0.35 25.39
CA THR A 363 5.24 0.70 25.53
C THR A 363 4.71 0.32 26.90
N VAL A 364 3.56 0.91 27.33
CA VAL A 364 2.86 0.50 28.54
C VAL A 364 2.54 -1.00 28.52
N SER A 365 2.18 -1.52 27.36
CA SER A 365 1.93 -2.95 27.14
C SER A 365 3.17 -3.80 27.39
N ASP A 366 4.33 -3.40 26.85
CA ASP A 366 5.59 -4.12 27.06
C ASP A 366 5.99 -4.09 28.56
N ALA A 367 5.84 -2.94 29.20
CA ALA A 367 6.16 -2.78 30.62
C ALA A 367 5.26 -3.65 31.54
N LEU A 368 3.96 -3.74 31.24
CA LEU A 368 3.04 -4.62 31.95
C LEU A 368 3.36 -6.10 31.70
N HIS A 369 3.66 -6.44 30.45
CA HIS A 369 4.03 -7.79 30.07
C HIS A 369 5.36 -8.25 30.70
N ASP A 370 6.39 -7.40 30.70
CA ASP A 370 7.67 -7.69 31.38
C ASP A 370 7.48 -7.96 32.89
N ARG A 371 6.51 -7.29 33.52
CA ARG A 371 6.14 -7.54 34.91
C ARG A 371 5.45 -8.88 35.12
N ILE A 372 4.55 -9.27 34.21
CA ILE A 372 3.94 -10.59 34.19
C ILE A 372 5.02 -11.67 34.10
N GLN A 373 6.00 -11.50 33.22
CA GLN A 373 7.12 -12.43 33.07
C GLN A 373 8.11 -12.39 34.23
N SER A 374 8.38 -11.22 34.82
CA SER A 374 9.35 -11.07 35.95
C SER A 374 8.90 -11.74 37.21
N ASN A 375 7.59 -11.79 37.48
CA ASN A 375 7.02 -12.49 38.68
C ASN A 375 7.32 -14.00 38.67
N THR A 376 7.66 -14.57 37.53
CA THR A 376 8.06 -15.98 37.37
C THR A 376 9.54 -16.22 37.63
N CYS A 377 10.40 -15.20 37.45
CA CYS A 377 11.86 -15.38 37.41
C CYS A 377 12.54 -15.52 38.77
N GLN A 378 11.80 -15.37 39.89
CA GLN A 378 12.38 -15.58 41.23
C GLN A 378 12.63 -17.05 41.57
N LYS A 379 12.23 -18.02 40.76
CA LYS A 379 12.30 -19.46 41.07
C LYS A 379 13.14 -20.34 40.12
N SER A 380 13.75 -19.82 39.04
CA SER A 380 14.57 -20.69 38.20
C SER A 380 15.87 -20.03 37.72
N HIS A 381 17.00 -20.51 38.27
CA HIS A 381 18.34 -20.27 37.73
C HIS A 381 18.57 -21.18 36.51
N GLY A 382 18.06 -20.82 35.34
CA GLY A 382 18.25 -21.61 34.12
C GLY A 382 18.04 -20.76 32.85
N ARG A 383 18.85 -21.02 31.83
CA ARG A 383 18.92 -20.37 30.52
C ARG A 383 17.53 -19.94 29.99
N ARG A 384 17.29 -18.64 29.90
CA ARG A 384 16.06 -18.03 29.41
C ARG A 384 15.78 -18.39 27.93
N ASN A 385 14.77 -19.23 27.74
CA ASN A 385 14.12 -19.35 26.44
C ASN A 385 12.85 -18.45 26.47
N ARG A 386 12.98 -17.18 26.10
CA ARG A 386 11.97 -16.13 26.21
C ARG A 386 10.62 -16.42 25.51
N ARG A 387 10.54 -17.48 24.71
CA ARG A 387 9.35 -17.79 23.89
C ARG A 387 8.33 -18.76 24.51
N ASN A 388 8.64 -19.43 25.63
CA ASN A 388 7.78 -20.50 26.19
C ASN A 388 7.53 -20.37 27.71
N ASP A 389 7.52 -19.16 28.27
CA ASP A 389 7.24 -19.02 29.68
C ASP A 389 5.72 -18.89 29.94
N THR A 390 5.03 -20.02 29.92
CA THR A 390 3.59 -20.16 30.13
C THR A 390 3.18 -19.86 31.58
N ALA A 391 4.11 -20.02 32.56
CA ALA A 391 3.80 -19.83 33.95
C ALA A 391 3.50 -18.39 34.35
N GLY A 392 4.13 -17.40 33.67
CA GLY A 392 3.87 -15.98 33.91
C GLY A 392 2.45 -15.57 33.53
N TRP A 393 1.96 -16.08 32.42
CA TRP A 393 0.61 -15.81 31.94
C TRP A 393 -0.49 -16.28 32.87
N ARG A 394 -0.28 -17.40 33.61
CA ARG A 394 -1.25 -17.88 34.60
C ARG A 394 -1.52 -16.88 35.72
N SER A 395 -0.61 -15.91 35.95
CA SER A 395 -0.82 -14.85 36.96
C SER A 395 -2.01 -13.96 36.63
N ILE A 396 -2.35 -13.79 35.38
CA ILE A 396 -3.56 -13.07 34.93
C ILE A 396 -4.81 -13.97 34.85
N GLY A 397 -4.73 -15.24 35.34
CA GLY A 397 -5.79 -16.22 35.50
C GLY A 397 -6.40 -16.74 34.23
N PRO A 398 -7.77 -16.87 34.12
CA PRO A 398 -8.40 -17.55 32.99
C PRO A 398 -7.99 -17.03 31.61
N MET A 399 -7.80 -15.72 31.45
CA MET A 399 -7.30 -15.14 30.23
C MET A 399 -5.89 -15.63 29.90
N GLY A 400 -5.02 -15.72 30.89
CA GLY A 400 -3.66 -16.23 30.68
C GLY A 400 -3.63 -17.75 30.41
N LYS A 401 -4.52 -18.53 31.02
CA LYS A 401 -4.70 -19.94 30.63
C LYS A 401 -5.14 -20.07 29.17
N LEU A 402 -6.11 -19.28 28.76
CA LEU A 402 -6.60 -19.26 27.40
C LEU A 402 -5.49 -18.89 26.39
N HIS A 403 -4.66 -17.89 26.70
CA HIS A 403 -3.46 -17.57 25.93
C HIS A 403 -2.53 -18.78 25.78
N ASN A 404 -2.20 -19.45 26.91
CA ASN A 404 -1.33 -20.62 26.88
C ASN A 404 -1.88 -21.75 26.01
N ILE A 405 -3.20 -21.99 26.07
CA ILE A 405 -3.89 -22.97 25.20
C ILE A 405 -3.76 -22.58 23.74
N ALA A 406 -4.02 -21.32 23.39
CA ALA A 406 -3.88 -20.83 22.00
C ALA A 406 -2.45 -20.98 21.48
N VAL A 407 -1.45 -20.62 22.31
CA VAL A 407 -0.03 -20.83 22.01
C VAL A 407 0.31 -22.31 21.88
N PHE A 408 -0.23 -23.18 22.72
CA PHE A 408 -0.01 -24.63 22.68
C PHE A 408 -0.51 -25.24 21.36
N ILE A 409 -1.71 -24.87 20.91
CA ILE A 409 -2.27 -25.28 19.62
C ILE A 409 -1.37 -24.82 18.50
N ARG A 410 -1.03 -23.54 18.45
CA ARG A 410 -0.28 -22.92 17.34
C ARG A 410 1.16 -23.42 17.20
N ASN A 411 1.82 -23.79 18.29
CA ASN A 411 3.23 -24.15 18.27
C ASN A 411 3.54 -25.52 17.66
N SER A 412 2.53 -26.28 17.20
CA SER A 412 2.69 -27.60 16.61
C SER A 412 1.66 -27.81 15.50
N THR A 413 2.11 -28.19 14.32
CA THR A 413 1.22 -28.56 13.20
C THR A 413 0.29 -29.71 13.60
N VAL A 414 0.79 -30.71 14.29
CA VAL A 414 -0.01 -31.87 14.78
C VAL A 414 -1.14 -31.42 15.70
N ARG A 415 -0.88 -30.47 16.59
CA ARG A 415 -1.90 -29.95 17.52
C ARG A 415 -2.90 -29.04 16.81
N ASN A 416 -2.42 -28.27 15.85
CA ASN A 416 -3.29 -27.45 15.01
C ASN A 416 -4.22 -28.30 14.15
N ASP A 417 -3.69 -29.38 13.54
CA ASP A 417 -4.50 -30.34 12.77
C ASP A 417 -5.54 -31.03 13.69
N ALA A 418 -5.13 -31.45 14.90
CA ALA A 418 -6.06 -32.03 15.88
C ALA A 418 -7.15 -31.05 16.31
N TRP A 419 -6.81 -29.76 16.44
CA TRP A 419 -7.79 -28.70 16.73
C TRP A 419 -8.74 -28.50 15.56
N ASP A 420 -8.24 -28.42 14.32
CA ASP A 420 -9.05 -28.26 13.12
C ASP A 420 -10.02 -29.43 12.93
N ASP A 421 -9.59 -30.68 13.22
CA ASP A 421 -10.45 -31.86 13.18
C ASP A 421 -11.60 -31.79 14.21
N ILE A 422 -11.39 -31.20 15.37
CA ILE A 422 -12.39 -31.10 16.46
C ILE A 422 -13.31 -29.89 16.22
N ALA A 423 -12.75 -28.73 15.88
CA ALA A 423 -13.45 -27.45 15.89
C ALA A 423 -13.87 -26.97 14.49
N GLY A 424 -13.16 -27.37 13.43
CA GLY A 424 -13.38 -26.94 12.04
C GLY A 424 -13.15 -25.45 11.81
N LYS A 425 -12.67 -24.71 12.82
CA LYS A 425 -12.39 -23.27 12.77
C LYS A 425 -11.24 -22.94 13.71
N ALA A 426 -10.32 -22.09 13.27
CA ALA A 426 -9.18 -21.66 14.07
C ALA A 426 -9.63 -20.95 15.37
N LEU A 427 -8.92 -21.23 16.48
CA LEU A 427 -9.13 -20.51 17.75
C LEU A 427 -8.61 -19.08 17.69
N GLY A 428 -7.61 -18.81 16.82
CA GLY A 428 -6.90 -17.55 16.77
C GLY A 428 -5.80 -17.46 17.83
N ILE A 429 -5.16 -16.30 17.89
CA ILE A 429 -4.17 -15.96 18.90
C ILE A 429 -4.27 -14.48 19.23
N ASP A 430 -4.00 -14.14 20.47
CA ASP A 430 -3.89 -12.77 20.91
C ASP A 430 -2.57 -12.10 20.48
N ASN A 431 -2.59 -10.78 20.51
CA ASN A 431 -1.42 -9.92 20.36
C ASN A 431 -1.29 -9.04 21.60
N ILE A 432 -0.11 -9.01 22.21
CA ILE A 432 0.15 -8.28 23.45
C ILE A 432 -0.15 -6.78 23.30
N THR A 433 0.10 -6.20 22.14
CA THR A 433 -0.02 -4.76 21.93
C THR A 433 -1.44 -4.27 21.64
N ARG A 434 -2.37 -5.17 21.31
CA ARG A 434 -3.73 -4.81 20.89
C ARG A 434 -4.79 -5.63 21.64
N TRP A 435 -5.58 -4.99 22.44
CA TRP A 435 -6.65 -5.61 23.23
C TRP A 435 -7.73 -6.31 22.37
N ASN A 436 -7.99 -5.80 21.16
CA ASN A 436 -8.97 -6.40 20.25
C ASN A 436 -8.67 -7.87 19.92
N SER A 437 -7.40 -8.24 19.87
CA SER A 437 -7.01 -9.63 19.63
C SER A 437 -7.36 -10.54 20.80
N TRP A 438 -7.26 -10.03 22.01
CA TRP A 438 -7.71 -10.73 23.22
C TRP A 438 -9.22 -10.92 23.23
N PHE A 439 -9.98 -9.89 22.85
CA PHE A 439 -11.43 -10.01 22.71
C PHE A 439 -11.81 -11.05 21.66
N LYS A 440 -11.17 -11.05 20.49
CA LYS A 440 -11.43 -12.03 19.43
C LYS A 440 -11.07 -13.46 19.84
N LEU A 441 -9.95 -13.65 20.54
CA LEU A 441 -9.58 -14.95 21.10
C LEU A 441 -10.64 -15.44 22.11
N LEU A 442 -11.10 -14.55 22.97
CA LEU A 442 -12.12 -14.84 23.97
C LEU A 442 -13.47 -15.18 23.34
N ASP A 443 -13.89 -14.41 22.34
CA ASP A 443 -15.12 -14.63 21.57
C ASP A 443 -15.08 -15.98 20.83
N ALA A 444 -13.94 -16.29 20.19
CA ALA A 444 -13.72 -17.59 19.56
C ALA A 444 -13.75 -18.75 20.56
N ALA A 445 -13.13 -18.58 21.73
CA ALA A 445 -13.11 -19.62 22.77
C ALA A 445 -14.51 -19.88 23.33
N ILE A 446 -15.29 -18.84 23.61
CA ILE A 446 -16.67 -18.97 24.11
C ILE A 446 -17.57 -19.64 23.07
N SER A 447 -17.46 -19.25 21.81
CA SER A 447 -18.23 -19.85 20.70
C SER A 447 -17.88 -21.32 20.46
N GLN A 448 -16.67 -21.74 20.87
CA GLN A 448 -16.13 -23.08 20.69
C GLN A 448 -15.87 -23.81 22.04
N GLU A 449 -16.61 -23.49 23.09
CA GLU A 449 -16.42 -24.05 24.44
C GLU A 449 -16.46 -25.59 24.44
N GLY A 450 -17.39 -26.20 23.69
CA GLY A 450 -17.50 -27.66 23.54
C GLY A 450 -16.28 -28.31 22.88
N PRO A 451 -15.92 -27.88 21.65
CA PRO A 451 -14.68 -28.29 20.99
C PRO A 451 -13.43 -28.11 21.86
N LEU A 452 -13.32 -26.94 22.54
CA LEU A 452 -12.16 -26.65 23.39
C LEU A 452 -12.08 -27.61 24.60
N SER A 453 -13.21 -27.95 25.17
CA SER A 453 -13.27 -28.94 26.28
C SER A 453 -12.83 -30.33 25.83
N ILE A 454 -13.21 -30.75 24.59
CA ILE A 454 -12.76 -32.02 24.02
C ILE A 454 -11.24 -32.00 23.80
N PHE A 455 -10.70 -30.91 23.25
CA PHE A 455 -9.27 -30.75 23.01
C PHE A 455 -8.48 -30.76 24.32
N LEU A 456 -8.94 -30.03 25.35
CA LEU A 456 -8.31 -30.01 26.67
C LEU A 456 -8.28 -31.38 27.33
N ASN A 457 -9.33 -32.18 27.15
CA ASN A 457 -9.36 -33.57 27.64
C ASN A 457 -8.36 -34.46 26.89
N GLN A 458 -8.21 -34.28 25.58
CA GLN A 458 -7.24 -35.06 24.79
C GLN A 458 -5.78 -34.76 25.19
N TYR A 459 -5.47 -33.52 25.53
CA TYR A 459 -4.14 -33.06 25.91
C TYR A 459 -4.03 -32.73 27.41
N HIS A 460 -4.77 -33.47 28.26
CA HIS A 460 -4.88 -33.21 29.69
C HIS A 460 -3.54 -33.21 30.40
N GLU A 461 -2.63 -34.13 30.07
CA GLU A 461 -1.33 -34.23 30.74
C GLU A 461 -0.43 -33.02 30.45
N GLU A 462 -0.44 -32.52 29.23
CA GLU A 462 0.40 -31.37 28.80
C GLU A 462 -0.17 -30.02 29.24
N LEU A 463 -1.48 -29.94 29.42
CA LEU A 463 -2.20 -28.69 29.75
C LEU A 463 -2.77 -28.71 31.19
N GLU A 464 -2.32 -29.60 32.06
CA GLU A 464 -2.85 -29.77 33.41
C GLU A 464 -3.06 -28.44 34.17
N ASP A 465 -2.06 -27.56 34.15
CA ASP A 465 -2.11 -26.26 34.80
C ASP A 465 -2.97 -25.19 34.08
N ASP A 466 -3.30 -25.42 32.79
CA ASP A 466 -4.04 -24.48 31.93
C ASP A 466 -5.48 -24.96 31.65
N ILE A 467 -5.91 -26.07 32.25
CA ILE A 467 -7.30 -26.53 32.17
C ILE A 467 -8.24 -25.45 32.69
N LEU A 468 -9.27 -25.16 31.89
CA LEU A 468 -10.31 -24.19 32.24
C LEU A 468 -11.39 -24.85 33.08
N THR A 469 -11.49 -24.45 34.34
CA THR A 469 -12.55 -24.90 35.28
C THR A 469 -13.89 -24.22 34.96
N HIS A 470 -14.96 -24.69 35.58
CA HIS A 470 -16.26 -24.01 35.45
C HIS A 470 -16.19 -22.54 35.90
N ASP A 471 -15.47 -22.24 36.97
CA ASP A 471 -15.30 -20.88 37.48
C ASP A 471 -14.45 -20.03 36.51
N ASP A 472 -13.44 -20.64 35.87
CA ASP A 472 -12.67 -19.95 34.81
C ASP A 472 -13.58 -19.55 33.65
N TRP A 473 -14.45 -20.45 33.18
CA TRP A 473 -15.41 -20.14 32.12
C TRP A 473 -16.39 -19.05 32.51
N GLN A 474 -16.85 -19.01 33.76
CA GLN A 474 -17.68 -17.90 34.23
C GLN A 474 -16.94 -16.56 34.15
N VAL A 475 -15.67 -16.51 34.59
CA VAL A 475 -14.85 -15.30 34.51
C VAL A 475 -14.61 -14.90 33.07
N LEU A 476 -14.33 -15.84 32.16
CA LEU A 476 -14.17 -15.55 30.74
C LEU A 476 -15.44 -14.94 30.13
N LYS A 477 -16.61 -15.51 30.42
CA LYS A 477 -17.91 -14.98 29.95
C LYS A 477 -18.21 -13.60 30.52
N MET A 478 -17.93 -13.36 31.81
CA MET A 478 -18.07 -12.02 32.41
C MET A 478 -17.10 -11.01 31.77
N THR A 479 -15.87 -11.43 31.50
CA THR A 479 -14.88 -10.59 30.81
C THR A 479 -15.33 -10.24 29.41
N HIS A 480 -15.84 -11.20 28.62
CA HIS A 480 -16.37 -10.98 27.29
C HIS A 480 -17.53 -9.99 27.30
N GLU A 481 -18.52 -10.18 28.16
CA GLU A 481 -19.65 -9.27 28.31
C GLU A 481 -19.21 -7.85 28.68
N PHE A 482 -18.23 -7.73 29.57
CA PHE A 482 -17.67 -6.44 29.95
C PHE A 482 -16.96 -5.74 28.78
N LEU A 483 -16.18 -6.48 27.99
CA LEU A 483 -15.38 -5.94 26.89
C LEU A 483 -16.19 -5.59 25.63
N GLN A 484 -17.37 -6.17 25.46
CA GLN A 484 -18.18 -6.06 24.26
C GLN A 484 -18.53 -4.59 23.87
N PRO A 485 -18.95 -3.67 24.79
CA PRO A 485 -19.18 -2.28 24.47
C PRO A 485 -17.90 -1.53 24.03
N PHE A 486 -16.74 -1.89 24.56
CA PHE A 486 -15.46 -1.32 24.12
C PHE A 486 -15.10 -1.73 22.69
N TYR A 487 -15.42 -3.00 22.36
CA TYR A 487 -15.21 -3.49 20.99
C TYR A 487 -16.09 -2.73 20.00
N GLN A 488 -17.36 -2.52 20.35
CA GLN A 488 -18.28 -1.73 19.52
C GLN A 488 -17.81 -0.28 19.37
N ALA A 489 -17.46 0.39 20.47
CA ALA A 489 -16.93 1.76 20.43
C ALA A 489 -15.65 1.88 19.57
N THR A 490 -14.78 0.86 19.62
CA THR A 490 -13.57 0.83 18.78
C THR A 490 -13.94 0.71 17.31
N LEU A 491 -14.90 -0.15 16.94
CA LEU A 491 -15.35 -0.30 15.56
C LEU A 491 -15.97 1.00 15.02
N GLU A 492 -16.81 1.66 15.80
CA GLU A 492 -17.43 2.94 15.42
C GLU A 492 -16.41 4.03 15.16
N GLN A 493 -15.37 4.11 15.99
CA GLN A 493 -14.29 5.07 15.82
C GLN A 493 -13.32 4.74 14.67
N GLN A 494 -13.33 3.51 14.17
CA GLN A 494 -12.56 3.08 13.00
C GLN A 494 -13.29 3.33 11.68
N MET A 495 -14.54 3.82 11.72
CA MET A 495 -15.26 4.18 10.48
C MET A 495 -14.55 5.29 9.72
N GLU A 496 -14.74 5.32 8.42
CA GLU A 496 -13.98 6.16 7.49
C GLU A 496 -13.95 7.64 7.85
N TRP A 497 -15.03 8.14 8.45
CA TRP A 497 -15.21 9.56 8.79
C TRP A 497 -15.49 9.79 10.27
N ALA A 498 -15.01 8.91 11.12
CA ALA A 498 -15.07 9.12 12.55
C ALA A 498 -14.30 10.39 12.93
N SER A 499 -14.96 11.32 13.60
CA SER A 499 -14.39 12.59 13.99
C SER A 499 -14.46 12.84 15.49
N ILE A 500 -13.81 13.90 15.92
CA ILE A 500 -13.57 14.23 17.33
C ILE A 500 -14.86 14.36 18.18
N ASP A 501 -16.02 14.60 17.58
CA ASP A 501 -17.34 14.69 18.26
C ASP A 501 -17.75 13.39 18.93
N GLN A 502 -17.24 12.24 18.47
CA GLN A 502 -17.52 10.92 19.03
C GLN A 502 -16.64 10.57 20.23
N VAL A 503 -15.51 11.27 20.42
CA VAL A 503 -14.50 10.89 21.41
C VAL A 503 -15.07 10.98 22.83
N LEU A 504 -15.58 12.14 23.25
CA LEU A 504 -16.12 12.31 24.60
C LEU A 504 -17.38 11.49 24.84
N GLU A 505 -18.28 11.41 23.86
CA GLU A 505 -19.49 10.57 23.98
C GLU A 505 -19.11 9.09 24.25
N ASN A 506 -18.19 8.55 23.45
CA ASN A 506 -17.70 7.19 23.66
C ASN A 506 -17.01 7.04 25.02
N MET A 507 -16.24 8.03 25.46
CA MET A 507 -15.65 8.01 26.80
C MET A 507 -16.73 8.01 27.89
N ASP A 508 -17.79 8.84 27.78
CA ASP A 508 -18.92 8.84 28.71
C ASP A 508 -19.62 7.47 28.78
N ILE A 509 -19.86 6.84 27.63
CA ILE A 509 -20.45 5.50 27.52
C ILE A 509 -19.55 4.45 28.22
N LEU A 510 -18.26 4.51 27.95
CA LEU A 510 -17.29 3.57 28.52
C LEU A 510 -17.11 3.79 30.03
N PHE A 511 -17.17 5.03 30.50
CA PHE A 511 -17.22 5.33 31.93
C PHE A 511 -18.44 4.70 32.62
N LEU A 512 -19.62 4.88 32.03
CA LEU A 512 -20.84 4.28 32.54
C LEU A 512 -20.73 2.75 32.58
N GLN A 513 -20.09 2.13 31.58
CA GLN A 513 -19.81 0.68 31.58
C GLN A 513 -18.93 0.27 32.76
N PHE A 514 -17.87 1.02 33.06
CA PHE A 514 -17.01 0.78 34.20
C PHE A 514 -17.76 0.93 35.52
N GLU A 515 -18.57 1.98 35.69
CA GLU A 515 -19.37 2.21 36.90
C GLU A 515 -20.41 1.10 37.12
N ASN A 516 -21.11 0.70 36.07
CA ASN A 516 -22.05 -0.42 36.13
C ASN A 516 -21.32 -1.74 36.48
N ALA A 517 -20.11 -1.95 35.97
CA ALA A 517 -19.33 -3.14 36.23
C ALA A 517 -18.84 -3.20 37.69
N LYS A 518 -18.47 -2.06 38.29
CA LYS A 518 -18.12 -2.00 39.75
C LYS A 518 -19.26 -2.53 40.62
N VAL A 519 -20.51 -2.20 40.30
CA VAL A 519 -21.70 -2.65 41.00
C VAL A 519 -22.00 -4.13 40.68
N LYS A 520 -22.02 -4.46 39.37
CA LYS A 520 -22.39 -5.80 38.90
C LYS A 520 -21.48 -6.90 39.42
N TYR A 521 -20.18 -6.64 39.44
CA TYR A 521 -19.17 -7.64 39.80
C TYR A 521 -18.66 -7.49 41.22
N VAL A 522 -19.35 -6.78 42.12
CA VAL A 522 -18.92 -6.50 43.51
C VAL A 522 -18.49 -7.75 44.31
N ASN A 523 -19.10 -8.91 44.02
CA ASN A 523 -18.77 -10.18 44.69
C ASN A 523 -17.60 -10.93 44.04
N ASN A 524 -17.04 -10.44 42.95
CA ASN A 524 -15.88 -11.03 42.25
C ASN A 524 -14.67 -10.12 42.41
N ALA A 525 -13.85 -10.33 43.43
CA ALA A 525 -12.71 -9.48 43.76
C ALA A 525 -11.74 -9.28 42.58
N ARG A 526 -11.60 -10.30 41.72
CA ARG A 526 -10.75 -10.21 40.55
C ARG A 526 -11.32 -9.24 39.50
N MET A 527 -12.58 -9.43 39.14
CA MET A 527 -13.25 -8.53 38.17
C MET A 527 -13.27 -7.10 38.70
N VAL A 528 -13.56 -6.89 39.97
CA VAL A 528 -13.53 -5.56 40.60
C VAL A 528 -12.16 -4.92 40.47
N ASN A 529 -11.06 -5.64 40.78
CA ASN A 529 -9.71 -5.11 40.63
C ASN A 529 -9.40 -4.74 39.18
N SER A 530 -9.67 -5.63 38.21
CA SER A 530 -9.47 -5.36 36.76
C SER A 530 -10.27 -4.13 36.31
N VAL A 531 -11.55 -4.03 36.73
CA VAL A 531 -12.41 -2.87 36.42
C VAL A 531 -11.82 -1.59 37.01
N HIS A 532 -11.31 -1.59 38.23
CA HIS A 532 -10.66 -0.42 38.81
C HIS A 532 -9.41 0.02 38.03
N MET A 533 -8.56 -0.92 37.59
CA MET A 533 -7.35 -0.60 36.85
C MET A 533 -7.68 0.04 35.50
N GLY A 534 -8.62 -0.53 34.74
CA GLY A 534 -9.08 0.03 33.48
C GLY A 534 -9.74 1.39 33.65
N TRP A 535 -10.61 1.53 34.63
CA TRP A 535 -11.28 2.79 34.97
C TRP A 535 -10.28 3.89 35.31
N TRP A 536 -9.26 3.60 36.12
CA TRP A 536 -8.24 4.57 36.51
C TRP A 536 -7.50 5.15 35.30
N VAL A 537 -7.15 4.32 34.30
CA VAL A 537 -6.50 4.80 33.06
C VAL A 537 -7.47 5.65 32.24
N LEU A 538 -8.72 5.21 32.07
CA LEU A 538 -9.70 5.99 31.31
C LEU A 538 -9.94 7.35 31.97
N SER A 539 -10.07 7.40 33.33
CA SER A 539 -10.23 8.64 34.10
C SER A 539 -9.08 9.61 33.83
N LYS A 540 -7.83 9.13 33.92
CA LYS A 540 -6.67 9.95 33.63
C LYS A 540 -6.73 10.64 32.27
N TYR A 541 -7.08 9.90 31.22
CA TYR A 541 -7.16 10.46 29.86
C TYR A 541 -8.42 11.31 29.64
N TYR A 542 -9.48 11.06 30.37
CA TYR A 542 -10.66 11.92 30.38
C TYR A 542 -10.30 13.32 30.94
N GLU A 543 -9.61 13.37 32.08
CA GLU A 543 -9.09 14.61 32.66
C GLU A 543 -8.10 15.35 31.71
N GLU A 544 -7.29 14.61 30.96
CA GLU A 544 -6.41 15.18 29.94
C GLU A 544 -7.21 15.85 28.78
N SER A 545 -8.41 15.35 28.46
CA SER A 545 -9.26 15.95 27.43
C SER A 545 -9.78 17.33 27.81
N ASP A 546 -9.91 17.65 29.13
CA ASP A 546 -10.33 18.96 29.62
C ASP A 546 -9.29 20.07 29.31
N LYS A 547 -8.03 19.69 29.11
CA LYS A 547 -6.97 20.62 28.75
C LYS A 547 -7.13 21.17 27.31
N ASN A 548 -7.91 20.48 26.47
CA ASN A 548 -8.17 20.86 25.10
C ASN A 548 -9.67 21.07 24.86
N PRO A 549 -10.14 22.32 24.76
CA PRO A 549 -11.58 22.63 24.62
C PRO A 549 -12.21 22.09 23.33
N ILE A 550 -11.41 21.58 22.36
CA ILE A 550 -11.93 21.12 21.07
C ILE A 550 -12.91 19.97 21.22
N TYR A 551 -12.67 19.04 22.15
CA TYR A 551 -13.54 17.88 22.37
C TYR A 551 -14.96 18.27 22.76
N ALA A 552 -15.10 19.13 23.78
CA ALA A 552 -16.39 19.64 24.19
C ALA A 552 -17.01 20.56 23.13
N THR A 553 -16.20 21.31 22.41
CA THR A 553 -16.67 22.17 21.31
C THR A 553 -17.27 21.33 20.19
N ALA A 554 -16.67 20.18 19.86
CA ALA A 554 -17.22 19.27 18.86
C ALA A 554 -18.59 18.71 19.25
N LEU A 555 -18.80 18.35 20.53
CA LEU A 555 -20.11 17.95 21.06
C LEU A 555 -21.14 19.09 20.95
N LEU A 556 -20.75 20.33 21.26
CA LEU A 556 -21.63 21.49 21.16
C LEU A 556 -22.00 21.82 19.72
N LEU A 557 -21.11 21.54 18.75
CA LEU A 557 -21.33 21.72 17.32
C LEU A 557 -22.12 20.56 16.68
N HIS A 558 -22.35 19.46 17.41
CA HIS A 558 -23.11 18.33 16.91
C HIS A 558 -24.63 18.66 16.89
N PRO A 559 -25.32 18.59 15.73
CA PRO A 559 -26.72 19.04 15.60
C PRO A 559 -27.70 18.33 16.53
N GLU A 560 -27.52 17.04 16.81
CA GLU A 560 -28.40 16.23 17.65
C GLU A 560 -28.08 16.35 19.15
N LYS A 561 -26.89 16.87 19.53
CA LYS A 561 -26.41 16.90 20.92
C LYS A 561 -26.49 18.31 21.50
N ARG A 562 -25.68 19.23 20.94
CA ARG A 562 -25.61 20.65 21.38
C ARG A 562 -25.40 20.75 22.90
N ARG A 563 -25.78 21.88 23.50
CA ARG A 563 -25.77 22.09 24.93
C ARG A 563 -26.57 21.06 25.71
N ARG A 564 -27.70 20.56 25.11
CA ARG A 564 -28.62 19.64 25.79
C ARG A 564 -27.96 18.31 26.19
N TYR A 565 -26.98 17.85 25.47
CA TYR A 565 -26.17 16.69 25.86
C TYR A 565 -25.41 16.94 27.14
N LEU A 566 -24.71 18.06 27.25
CA LEU A 566 -23.96 18.46 28.43
C LEU A 566 -24.91 18.66 29.63
N ASP A 567 -26.05 19.37 29.43
CA ASP A 567 -27.04 19.64 30.48
C ASP A 567 -27.60 18.34 31.08
N ARG A 568 -27.67 17.27 30.30
CA ARG A 568 -28.22 15.98 30.72
C ARG A 568 -27.22 15.07 31.40
N HIS A 569 -25.95 15.10 30.96
CA HIS A 569 -24.97 14.08 31.32
C HIS A 569 -23.82 14.60 32.18
N TRP A 570 -23.56 15.92 32.21
CA TRP A 570 -22.40 16.49 32.88
C TRP A 570 -22.76 17.34 34.09
N ALA A 571 -21.85 17.38 35.09
CA ALA A 571 -21.98 18.25 36.24
C ALA A 571 -21.89 19.75 35.81
N GLU A 572 -22.55 20.64 36.56
CA GLU A 572 -22.63 22.06 36.25
C GLU A 572 -21.25 22.73 36.08
N GLU A 573 -20.31 22.39 36.91
CA GLU A 573 -18.95 22.93 36.89
C GLU A 573 -18.23 22.59 35.58
N TRP A 574 -18.37 21.34 35.10
CA TRP A 574 -17.78 20.89 33.84
C TRP A 574 -18.45 21.56 32.64
N ARG A 575 -19.79 21.69 32.68
CA ARG A 575 -20.55 22.36 31.61
C ARG A 575 -20.07 23.80 31.40
N GLN A 576 -19.91 24.58 32.50
CA GLN A 576 -19.47 25.98 32.42
C GLN A 576 -18.07 26.08 31.81
N THR A 577 -17.14 25.22 32.22
CA THR A 577 -15.78 25.16 31.69
C THR A 577 -15.77 24.83 30.20
N ALA A 578 -16.56 23.83 29.78
CA ALA A 578 -16.68 23.39 28.39
C ALA A 578 -17.24 24.49 27.48
N ILE A 579 -18.36 25.12 27.91
CA ILE A 579 -18.97 26.23 27.14
C ILE A 579 -18.03 27.42 27.05
N ALA A 580 -17.35 27.78 28.15
CA ALA A 580 -16.37 28.86 28.16
C ALA A 580 -15.17 28.57 27.21
N GLY A 581 -14.74 27.29 27.15
CA GLY A 581 -13.74 26.82 26.20
C GLY A 581 -14.20 27.00 24.75
N ALA A 582 -15.39 26.55 24.42
CA ALA A 582 -15.99 26.67 23.09
C ALA A 582 -16.16 28.14 22.66
N ARG A 583 -16.57 29.02 23.59
CA ARG A 583 -16.65 30.49 23.34
C ARG A 583 -15.27 31.08 23.02
N ARG A 584 -14.20 30.62 23.67
CA ARG A 584 -12.83 31.03 23.31
C ARG A 584 -12.43 30.59 21.90
N HIS A 585 -12.85 29.40 21.47
CA HIS A 585 -12.70 28.99 20.08
C HIS A 585 -13.50 29.88 19.13
N TRP A 586 -14.78 30.11 19.44
CA TRP A 586 -15.66 30.95 18.64
C TRP A 586 -15.13 32.36 18.46
N ALA A 587 -14.54 32.97 19.48
CA ALA A 587 -13.98 34.32 19.40
C ALA A 587 -12.94 34.49 18.26
N LYS A 588 -12.28 33.40 17.80
CA LYS A 588 -11.35 33.43 16.67
C LYS A 588 -12.06 33.51 15.30
N TYR A 589 -13.36 33.22 15.26
CA TYR A 589 -14.17 33.14 14.01
C TYR A 589 -15.21 34.26 13.94
N LYS A 590 -15.72 34.72 15.07
CA LYS A 590 -16.81 35.67 15.17
C LYS A 590 -16.63 36.93 14.32
N ASP A 591 -15.41 37.48 14.27
CA ASP A 591 -15.09 38.72 13.59
C ASP A 591 -14.42 38.50 12.22
N ARG A 592 -14.35 37.25 11.73
CA ARG A 592 -13.78 36.98 10.41
C ARG A 592 -14.65 37.58 9.32
N PRO A 593 -14.04 38.17 8.25
CA PRO A 593 -14.79 38.61 7.10
C PRO A 593 -15.52 37.41 6.48
N LEU A 594 -16.75 37.63 6.05
CA LEU A 594 -17.52 36.61 5.33
C LEU A 594 -16.82 36.25 4.03
N SER A 595 -16.89 34.99 3.61
CA SER A 595 -16.38 34.59 2.31
C SER A 595 -17.04 35.40 1.20
N SER A 596 -16.33 35.65 0.09
CA SER A 596 -16.86 36.40 -1.06
C SER A 596 -18.22 35.88 -1.53
N ASP A 597 -18.41 34.57 -1.50
CA ASP A 597 -19.66 33.90 -1.90
C ASP A 597 -20.81 34.18 -0.92
N SER A 598 -20.52 34.15 0.38
CA SER A 598 -21.50 34.47 1.44
C SER A 598 -21.82 35.96 1.45
N ALA A 599 -20.84 36.82 1.25
CA ALA A 599 -21.02 38.26 1.17
C ALA A 599 -21.82 38.68 -0.08
N ALA A 600 -21.57 38.07 -1.23
CA ALA A 600 -22.29 38.35 -2.48
C ALA A 600 -23.75 37.88 -2.40
N ARG A 601 -24.04 36.76 -1.70
CA ARG A 601 -25.40 36.27 -1.51
C ARG A 601 -26.21 37.18 -0.55
N LEU A 602 -25.61 37.57 0.56
CA LEU A 602 -26.23 38.51 1.50
C LEU A 602 -26.44 39.92 0.89
N SER A 603 -25.61 40.32 -0.08
CA SER A 603 -25.79 41.55 -0.83
C SER A 603 -26.88 41.44 -1.90
N ASN A 604 -27.08 40.24 -2.51
CA ASN A 604 -28.17 40.00 -3.46
C ASN A 604 -29.55 39.88 -2.78
N GLU A 605 -29.60 39.48 -1.51
CA GLU A 605 -30.85 39.51 -0.70
C GLU A 605 -31.24 40.90 -0.28
N ARG A 606 -30.36 41.90 -0.35
CA ARG A 606 -30.71 43.33 -0.25
C ARG A 606 -31.29 43.85 -1.58
N ARG A 607 -32.35 43.17 -2.10
CA ARG A 607 -33.24 43.78 -3.07
C ARG A 607 -33.75 45.09 -2.50
N GLU A 608 -33.90 46.13 -3.35
CA GLU A 608 -34.62 47.31 -2.95
C GLU A 608 -36.00 46.93 -2.40
N VAL A 609 -36.10 46.98 -1.07
CA VAL A 609 -37.34 46.66 -0.35
C VAL A 609 -38.37 47.67 -0.77
N THR A 610 -39.43 47.26 -1.43
CA THR A 610 -40.54 48.13 -1.81
C THR A 610 -41.15 48.79 -0.57
N PRO A 611 -41.79 49.97 -0.70
CA PRO A 611 -42.49 50.60 0.43
C PRO A 611 -43.50 49.68 1.10
N TYR A 612 -44.16 48.80 0.34
CA TYR A 612 -45.06 47.79 0.87
C TYR A 612 -44.35 46.72 1.71
N GLU A 613 -43.24 46.24 1.25
CA GLU A 613 -42.43 45.26 2.01
C GLU A 613 -41.85 45.87 3.28
N ARG A 614 -41.47 47.15 3.30
CA ARG A 614 -41.06 47.86 4.52
C ARG A 614 -42.18 47.92 5.54
N ILE A 615 -43.42 48.24 5.11
CA ILE A 615 -44.60 48.25 5.99
C ILE A 615 -44.89 46.83 6.47
N LYS A 616 -44.83 45.83 5.60
CA LYS A 616 -45.00 44.41 5.95
C LYS A 616 -43.97 43.92 6.96
N GLN A 617 -42.70 44.32 6.81
CA GLN A 617 -41.64 44.05 7.78
C GLN A 617 -41.87 44.74 9.11
N SER A 618 -42.37 46.00 9.15
CA SER A 618 -42.69 46.69 10.39
C SER A 618 -43.92 46.14 11.11
N MET A 619 -44.77 45.35 10.43
CA MET A 619 -45.89 44.61 11.00
C MET A 619 -45.58 43.14 11.29
N SER A 620 -44.37 42.69 10.98
CA SER A 620 -43.87 41.34 11.27
C SER A 620 -43.72 41.19 12.78
N VAL A 621 -44.27 40.13 13.34
CA VAL A 621 -44.10 39.72 14.74
C VAL A 621 -42.74 38.99 14.92
N LEU A 622 -42.02 38.78 13.82
CA LEU A 622 -40.66 38.24 13.86
C LEU A 622 -39.77 39.41 14.24
N ASP A 623 -39.05 39.25 15.34
CA ASP A 623 -37.96 40.14 15.70
C ASP A 623 -37.02 40.30 14.48
N GLU A 624 -36.64 41.56 14.18
CA GLU A 624 -35.54 41.76 13.21
C GLU A 624 -34.40 40.81 13.60
N PRO A 625 -33.72 40.18 12.63
CA PRO A 625 -32.56 39.36 12.95
C PRO A 625 -31.59 40.26 13.68
N GLY A 626 -31.72 40.31 15.00
CA GLY A 626 -30.79 40.99 15.88
C GLY A 626 -29.43 40.40 15.64
N ASP A 627 -28.39 41.14 16.00
CA ASP A 627 -26.99 40.77 15.97
C ASP A 627 -26.71 39.59 16.93
N GLU A 628 -27.59 38.51 16.82
CA GLU A 628 -27.55 37.35 17.68
C GLU A 628 -26.30 36.53 17.30
N ASP A 629 -25.48 36.25 18.30
CA ASP A 629 -24.26 35.48 18.13
C ASP A 629 -24.59 34.08 17.57
N GLU A 630 -24.09 33.76 16.37
CA GLU A 630 -24.36 32.49 15.67
C GLU A 630 -24.09 31.25 16.54
N PHE A 631 -23.05 31.30 17.38
CA PHE A 631 -22.72 30.21 18.29
C PHE A 631 -23.77 30.06 19.39
N GLU A 632 -24.13 31.13 20.05
CA GLU A 632 -25.17 31.11 21.10
C GLU A 632 -26.53 30.70 20.55
N LYS A 633 -26.90 31.20 19.37
CA LYS A 633 -28.11 30.79 18.65
C LYS A 633 -28.11 29.29 18.38
N PHE A 634 -27.04 28.75 17.83
CA PHE A 634 -26.96 27.34 17.49
C PHE A 634 -26.94 26.44 18.73
N VAL A 635 -26.10 26.72 19.71
CA VAL A 635 -25.89 25.89 20.89
C VAL A 635 -27.13 25.84 21.81
N ASN A 636 -27.85 26.94 21.95
CA ASN A 636 -29.05 27.01 22.80
C ASN A 636 -30.33 26.59 22.08
N SER A 637 -30.32 26.42 20.75
CA SER A 637 -31.44 25.89 19.99
C SER A 637 -31.71 24.41 20.30
N PRO A 638 -32.96 23.92 20.13
CA PRO A 638 -33.26 22.49 20.30
C PRO A 638 -32.44 21.62 19.36
N PRO A 639 -32.00 20.41 19.78
CA PRO A 639 -31.35 19.43 18.89
C PRO A 639 -32.19 19.18 17.64
N ARG A 640 -31.53 19.05 16.50
CA ARG A 640 -32.14 18.77 15.20
C ARG A 640 -31.67 17.39 14.73
N HIS A 641 -32.58 16.56 14.29
CA HIS A 641 -32.26 15.27 13.71
C HIS A 641 -31.46 15.44 12.41
N MET A 642 -30.36 14.69 12.28
CA MET A 642 -29.52 14.71 11.08
C MET A 642 -30.06 13.73 10.04
N THR A 643 -30.02 14.15 8.79
CA THR A 643 -30.26 13.29 7.62
C THR A 643 -28.96 12.89 6.93
N THR A 644 -27.82 13.16 7.57
CA THR A 644 -26.46 12.82 7.14
C THR A 644 -25.87 11.81 8.09
N ASN A 645 -24.84 11.08 7.65
CA ASN A 645 -24.16 10.10 8.47
C ASN A 645 -23.28 10.74 9.55
N THR A 646 -22.78 11.95 9.29
CA THR A 646 -21.86 12.64 10.21
C THR A 646 -22.26 14.11 10.40
N PRO A 647 -21.93 14.71 11.56
CA PRO A 647 -22.14 16.14 11.78
C PRO A 647 -21.30 16.99 10.84
N LEU A 648 -20.14 16.54 10.41
CA LEU A 648 -19.33 17.26 9.41
C LEU A 648 -20.07 17.39 8.07
N GLU A 649 -20.66 16.30 7.55
CA GLU A 649 -21.47 16.33 6.33
C GLU A 649 -22.67 17.26 6.47
N TRP A 650 -23.30 17.28 7.65
CA TRP A 650 -24.41 18.19 7.92
C TRP A 650 -23.97 19.65 7.80
N TRP A 651 -22.81 20.02 8.38
CA TRP A 651 -22.25 21.35 8.29
C TRP A 651 -21.74 21.72 6.89
N CYS A 652 -21.35 20.77 6.09
CA CYS A 652 -20.92 20.99 4.70
C CYS A 652 -22.06 21.35 3.74
N ARG A 653 -23.32 21.19 4.14
CA ARG A 653 -24.49 21.52 3.32
C ARG A 653 -24.65 23.03 3.14
N GLU A 654 -25.28 23.41 2.03
CA GLU A 654 -25.46 24.82 1.66
C GLU A 654 -26.35 25.55 2.65
N GLU A 655 -27.43 24.88 3.16
CA GLU A 655 -28.36 25.45 4.12
C GLU A 655 -27.65 25.93 5.38
N GLN A 656 -26.67 25.16 5.91
CA GLN A 656 -25.95 25.51 7.11
C GLN A 656 -24.96 26.67 6.88
N ARG A 657 -24.39 26.73 5.68
CA ARG A 657 -23.50 27.83 5.27
C ARG A 657 -24.25 29.18 5.16
N ILE A 658 -25.55 29.12 4.81
CA ILE A 658 -26.40 30.29 4.74
C ILE A 658 -26.89 30.68 6.14
N GLU A 659 -27.35 29.71 6.94
CA GLU A 659 -27.91 29.96 8.28
C GLU A 659 -26.85 30.42 9.29
N TYR A 660 -25.59 29.89 9.17
CA TYR A 660 -24.50 30.13 10.11
C TYR A 660 -23.17 30.42 9.36
N PRO A 661 -23.04 31.53 8.65
CA PRO A 661 -21.93 31.76 7.70
C PRO A 661 -20.54 31.80 8.33
N ARG A 662 -20.40 32.17 9.61
CA ARG A 662 -19.13 32.16 10.35
C ARG A 662 -18.98 30.90 11.22
N LEU A 663 -20.06 30.49 11.89
CA LEU A 663 -20.04 29.28 12.71
C LEU A 663 -19.79 28.01 11.88
N HIS A 664 -20.32 27.98 10.66
CA HIS A 664 -20.02 26.92 9.69
C HIS A 664 -18.52 26.71 9.50
N GLN A 665 -17.74 27.81 9.37
CA GLN A 665 -16.28 27.72 9.21
C GLN A 665 -15.62 27.11 10.45
N MET A 666 -16.03 27.52 11.65
CA MET A 666 -15.56 26.91 12.89
C MET A 666 -15.93 25.42 12.95
N ALA A 667 -17.15 25.08 12.54
CA ALA A 667 -17.65 23.71 12.59
C ALA A 667 -16.88 22.77 11.66
N ILE A 668 -16.62 23.17 10.42
CA ILE A 668 -15.82 22.33 9.50
C ILE A 668 -14.36 22.24 9.93
N ASP A 669 -13.80 23.30 10.53
CA ASP A 669 -12.41 23.29 11.06
C ASP A 669 -12.28 22.36 12.28
N ILE A 670 -13.33 22.17 13.08
CA ILE A 670 -13.30 21.34 14.29
C ILE A 670 -13.73 19.90 13.97
N LEU A 671 -14.86 19.72 13.27
CA LEU A 671 -15.43 18.41 13.02
C LEU A 671 -14.68 17.60 11.94
N SER A 672 -13.74 18.23 11.23
CA SER A 672 -12.82 17.51 10.34
C SER A 672 -11.56 16.98 11.05
N VAL A 673 -11.42 17.18 12.37
CA VAL A 673 -10.32 16.59 13.15
C VAL A 673 -10.57 15.09 13.34
N PRO A 674 -9.62 14.22 12.97
CA PRO A 674 -9.80 12.78 13.14
C PRO A 674 -9.82 12.37 14.62
N ALA A 675 -10.72 11.46 14.98
CA ALA A 675 -10.81 10.89 16.34
C ALA A 675 -9.61 10.01 16.68
N MET A 676 -9.00 9.40 15.68
CA MET A 676 -7.94 8.39 15.83
C MET A 676 -6.80 8.62 14.84
N SER A 677 -5.66 7.99 15.11
CA SER A 677 -4.53 7.87 14.20
C SER A 677 -4.52 6.51 13.46
N ASP A 678 -5.69 5.99 13.08
CA ASP A 678 -5.82 4.70 12.41
C ASP A 678 -5.40 4.73 10.93
N ASP A 679 -5.54 5.87 10.23
CA ASP A 679 -5.04 6.02 8.86
C ASP A 679 -3.51 5.81 8.76
N PRO A 680 -2.65 6.40 9.63
CA PRO A 680 -1.26 5.99 9.77
C PRO A 680 -1.04 4.49 10.00
N GLU A 681 -1.83 3.85 10.88
CA GLU A 681 -1.73 2.41 11.13
C GLU A 681 -2.07 1.56 9.90
N ARG A 682 -3.09 1.97 9.13
CA ARG A 682 -3.43 1.33 7.84
C ARG A 682 -2.30 1.45 6.83
N VAL A 683 -1.60 2.60 6.78
CA VAL A 683 -0.40 2.77 5.95
C VAL A 683 0.70 1.79 6.37
N PHE A 684 0.91 1.56 7.67
CA PHE A 684 1.91 0.61 8.16
C PHE A 684 1.56 -0.83 7.79
N SER A 685 0.29 -1.22 7.84
CA SER A 685 -0.18 -2.53 7.38
C SER A 685 0.10 -2.73 5.89
N CYS A 686 -0.15 -1.71 5.06
CA CYS A 686 0.21 -1.70 3.64
C CYS A 686 1.74 -1.72 3.43
N ALA A 687 2.48 -0.89 4.17
CA ALA A 687 3.94 -0.84 4.10
C ALA A 687 4.59 -2.17 4.48
N ARG A 688 4.03 -2.90 5.45
CA ARG A 688 4.48 -4.24 5.83
C ARG A 688 4.40 -5.23 4.66
N ARG A 689 3.37 -5.16 3.82
CA ARG A 689 3.24 -5.95 2.59
C ARG A 689 4.28 -5.53 1.55
N THR A 690 4.53 -4.23 1.42
CA THR A 690 5.56 -3.69 0.51
C THR A 690 6.97 -4.07 0.95
N ILE A 691 7.25 -4.15 2.26
CA ILE A 691 8.54 -4.50 2.85
C ILE A 691 8.58 -6.01 3.18
N SER A 692 8.07 -6.87 2.30
CA SER A 692 8.21 -8.32 2.45
C SER A 692 9.69 -8.76 2.36
N TRP A 693 9.99 -10.02 2.76
CA TRP A 693 11.36 -10.57 2.72
C TRP A 693 12.00 -10.42 1.35
N ASP A 694 11.24 -10.62 0.28
CA ASP A 694 11.71 -10.51 -1.11
C ASP A 694 12.06 -9.08 -1.52
N ARG A 695 11.60 -8.07 -0.75
CA ARG A 695 11.76 -6.63 -1.02
C ARG A 695 12.56 -5.90 0.04
N ALA A 696 13.28 -6.62 0.89
CA ALA A 696 14.06 -6.07 1.99
C ALA A 696 15.14 -5.03 1.55
N ARG A 697 15.41 -4.93 0.24
CA ARG A 697 16.41 -4.01 -0.34
C ARG A 697 15.84 -2.70 -0.87
N LEU A 698 14.51 -2.48 -0.79
CA LEU A 698 13.93 -1.21 -1.20
C LEU A 698 14.48 -0.06 -0.36
N SER A 699 14.78 1.06 -1.02
CA SER A 699 15.15 2.28 -0.32
C SER A 699 13.95 2.84 0.48
N THR A 700 14.22 3.55 1.56
CA THR A 700 13.17 4.17 2.36
C THR A 700 12.38 5.20 1.56
N ASP A 701 13.02 5.93 0.67
CA ASP A 701 12.42 6.87 -0.26
C ASP A 701 11.48 6.18 -1.27
N THR A 702 11.90 5.05 -1.84
CA THR A 702 11.04 4.24 -2.72
C THR A 702 9.78 3.74 -1.99
N ILE A 703 9.92 3.31 -0.73
CA ILE A 703 8.79 2.86 0.10
C ILE A 703 7.82 4.02 0.33
N GLU A 704 8.33 5.20 0.71
CA GLU A 704 7.51 6.39 0.91
C GLU A 704 6.72 6.75 -0.36
N LYS A 705 7.37 6.83 -1.52
CA LYS A 705 6.72 7.17 -2.80
C LYS A 705 5.64 6.18 -3.18
N LEU A 706 5.91 4.87 -3.05
CA LEU A 706 4.92 3.83 -3.33
C LEU A 706 3.72 3.92 -2.40
N GLN A 707 3.93 4.15 -1.09
CA GLN A 707 2.84 4.28 -0.13
C GLN A 707 2.02 5.54 -0.36
N CYS A 708 2.65 6.68 -0.67
CA CYS A 708 1.95 7.92 -1.01
C CYS A 708 1.09 7.74 -2.26
N LEU A 709 1.64 7.22 -3.35
CA LEU A 709 0.89 6.96 -4.58
C LEU A 709 -0.28 6.00 -4.36
N SER A 710 -0.06 4.89 -3.64
CA SER A 710 -1.11 3.95 -3.28
C SER A 710 -2.24 4.62 -2.51
N ASN A 711 -1.91 5.44 -1.51
CA ASN A 711 -2.87 6.17 -0.70
C ASN A 711 -3.65 7.21 -1.53
N TRP A 712 -2.98 7.95 -2.42
CA TRP A 712 -3.62 8.97 -3.25
C TRP A 712 -4.59 8.37 -4.28
N VAL A 713 -4.25 7.19 -4.84
CA VAL A 713 -5.19 6.44 -5.72
C VAL A 713 -6.40 5.96 -4.92
N LYS A 714 -6.19 5.41 -3.72
CA LYS A 714 -7.27 4.89 -2.86
C LYS A 714 -8.25 5.99 -2.44
N ASN A 715 -7.76 7.20 -2.18
CA ASN A 715 -8.56 8.35 -1.72
C ASN A 715 -9.04 9.25 -2.87
N ASP A 716 -9.00 8.81 -4.11
CA ASP A 716 -9.45 9.54 -5.32
C ASP A 716 -8.86 10.96 -5.47
N LEU A 717 -7.63 11.17 -4.97
CA LEU A 717 -6.91 12.44 -5.10
C LEU A 717 -6.20 12.58 -6.45
N ILE A 718 -5.93 11.46 -7.10
CA ILE A 718 -5.35 11.35 -8.43
C ILE A 718 -6.28 10.54 -9.32
N ARG A 719 -6.40 10.94 -10.60
CA ARG A 719 -7.32 10.28 -11.52
C ARG A 719 -6.94 8.81 -11.68
N LYS A 720 -7.93 7.93 -11.57
CA LYS A 720 -7.80 6.55 -12.03
C LYS A 720 -7.61 6.58 -13.55
N LEU A 721 -6.52 6.00 -14.03
CA LEU A 721 -6.10 6.05 -15.45
C LEU A 721 -7.09 5.43 -16.45
N TYR A 722 -8.12 4.74 -16.01
CA TYR A 722 -9.06 4.04 -16.88
C TYR A 722 -10.37 4.80 -17.15
N VAL A 723 -10.44 6.09 -16.90
CA VAL A 723 -11.63 6.92 -17.16
C VAL A 723 -11.49 7.73 -18.47
N ALA A 724 -10.71 7.27 -19.40
CA ALA A 724 -10.60 7.94 -20.71
C ALA A 724 -11.26 7.15 -21.85
N ILE A 725 -12.21 6.30 -21.58
CA ILE A 725 -13.09 5.71 -22.60
C ILE A 725 -14.51 6.08 -22.19
N ASP A 726 -15.06 7.03 -22.92
CA ASP A 726 -16.45 7.50 -22.93
C ASP A 726 -17.35 7.13 -21.72
N ASP A 727 -18.07 8.11 -21.20
CA ASP A 727 -18.93 8.16 -20.02
C ASP A 727 -20.04 7.06 -19.92
N GLU A 728 -19.97 5.96 -20.66
CA GLU A 728 -20.99 4.90 -20.69
C GLU A 728 -20.55 3.53 -20.17
N ILE A 729 -19.31 3.34 -19.73
CA ILE A 729 -18.94 2.08 -19.07
C ILE A 729 -18.98 2.28 -17.56
N MET A 730 -20.13 1.94 -16.99
CA MET A 730 -20.24 1.68 -15.54
C MET A 730 -19.26 0.57 -15.17
N VAL A 731 -18.11 0.94 -14.61
CA VAL A 731 -17.28 -0.01 -13.87
C VAL A 731 -18.06 -0.33 -12.59
N VAL A 732 -18.62 -1.52 -12.55
CA VAL A 732 -19.05 -2.12 -11.29
C VAL A 732 -17.76 -2.29 -10.48
N ALA A 733 -17.46 -1.31 -9.64
CA ALA A 733 -16.52 -1.49 -8.56
C ALA A 733 -17.14 -2.54 -7.63
N GLY A 734 -16.71 -3.77 -7.76
CA GLY A 734 -16.95 -4.78 -6.73
C GLY A 734 -16.30 -4.22 -5.46
N ASP A 735 -17.07 -4.12 -4.40
CA ASP A 735 -16.56 -3.84 -3.06
C ASP A 735 -15.58 -4.96 -2.68
N ASP A 736 -14.29 -4.73 -2.95
CA ASP A 736 -13.18 -5.59 -2.54
C ASP A 736 -12.87 -5.43 -1.02
N ASP A 737 -13.80 -4.87 -0.25
CA ASP A 737 -13.67 -4.72 1.21
C ASP A 737 -13.89 -6.02 2.00
N ASP A 738 -14.25 -7.12 1.32
CA ASP A 738 -14.43 -8.45 1.93
C ASP A 738 -13.18 -9.36 1.87
N ILE A 739 -12.01 -8.84 1.57
CA ILE A 739 -10.77 -9.62 1.77
C ILE A 739 -10.44 -9.54 3.26
N PRO A 740 -10.58 -10.62 4.03
CA PRO A 740 -10.22 -10.60 5.44
C PRO A 740 -8.75 -10.22 5.56
N ASP A 741 -8.48 -9.27 6.44
CA ASP A 741 -7.12 -8.78 6.74
C ASP A 741 -6.18 -9.98 6.98
N PRO A 742 -5.17 -10.23 6.13
CA PRO A 742 -4.26 -11.35 6.32
C PRO A 742 -3.48 -11.29 7.64
N SER A 743 -3.52 -10.16 8.37
CA SER A 743 -3.01 -10.08 9.74
C SER A 743 -3.86 -10.90 10.73
N LEU A 744 -5.03 -11.39 10.29
CA LEU A 744 -5.87 -12.30 11.05
C LEU A 744 -5.52 -13.78 10.82
N LEU A 745 -4.63 -14.07 9.86
CA LEU A 745 -4.20 -15.44 9.53
C LEU A 745 -2.78 -15.77 10.03
N TYR A 746 -2.08 -14.83 10.71
CA TYR A 746 -0.74 -15.09 11.24
C TYR A 746 -0.57 -14.59 12.66
#